data_9a30535a5fae3500d8d82ad7a13077ec
#
_entry.id   9a30535a5fae3500d8d82ad7a13077ec
#
_cell.length_a   1.000
_cell.length_b   1.000
_cell.length_c   1.000
_cell.angle_alpha   90.00
_cell.angle_beta   90.00
_cell.angle_gamma   90.00
#
_symmetry.space_group_name_H-M   'P 1'
#
loop_
_entity.id
_entity.type
_entity.pdbx_description
1 polymer ?
#
loop_
_entity_poly.entity_id
_entity_poly.type
_entity_poly.pdbx_seq_one_letter_code
_entity_poly.pdbx_strand_id
1 'polypeptide(L)'
;MAVSKIKHLLVPLCILLCISETLATTSPAIGDGIRTNDLHNPQSGNATNSRLPCPPDTVCVRLLQCPEVDRMSIVRSLSRPPHLRPPNERRWESSVWRRCTLLNGEFTGICCPSHPVIDVSGEESSSKLSLHEQEKFLEQAEKIALQEMQKFLADVGNVPEDMSTQNTHFHAGHHPSLPDDVLSPELVRQGLLEVLTWQALEMISNGTVVVQRFQRPKRCLVGPPCEKSHSRYRRFDGRCNNVEPGGSLWGSAGYPMERLLPPAYGDGIWAPRIVSYTGRYLPSARKLSSTLFADLHHPHTTCNVLLMQFGQFLAHDFSRNKAINTKSKCCTEDGSGRVKDASPGCMPIPVSSGDDFYSQYGVRCIHFMRSAVAPMRDCDSVGHGRQLSGVSHFIDGSAIYGASSKQAHELRAHEGGRLKSLFHRRFHNELPPLDRTKDACDPGAEMCFLTGDARSNQLISLVAVHTLFLREHNRLARRLQQLNPHWSDKTLYQEARRIVIAQLQHIAFGEYLPKVVGPRYIALYRLHLPTAGTYSDFYNHHTNPSVSSEFTVAAFRFGHSTVPSKLELHDGSVDTWRTFLNPTRFRERHFYDDLFGALQHQPMQSVDEMFSTSLTRFLNVKPGKQYGVDLAAINIQRGRDHAVRPYNDYRRLGGKPGAYSFDDFGIEVGHKLRSLYSHPDDVDLYVGGILEPPVEGGVVGETFAELIADQISKFLHGDRYFYSNGPDTNPGHFTVQQLKEIQRVTMASLICANAGDPHRMHVLPDAFALPHDGNRLVDCTAHEIPRLDLSWWRD
;
A
#
# COMPACT_ATOMS: atom_id res chain seq x y z
N MET A 1 -51.74 -19.70 -35.14
CA MET A 1 -52.90 -18.79 -35.04
C MET A 1 -52.36 -17.53 -34.39
N ALA A 2 -52.13 -16.62 -35.16
CA ALA A 2 -52.83 -15.42 -35.55
C ALA A 2 -52.53 -14.28 -34.54
N VAL A 3 -51.75 -13.33 -34.96
CA VAL A 3 -52.10 -12.05 -35.65
C VAL A 3 -52.54 -11.04 -34.60
N SER A 4 -52.07 -9.76 -34.43
CA SER A 4 -51.82 -8.73 -35.42
C SER A 4 -51.52 -7.43 -34.65
N LYS A 5 -50.49 -6.66 -35.05
CA LYS A 5 -50.53 -5.30 -35.62
C LYS A 5 -51.22 -4.22 -34.77
N ILE A 6 -50.68 -2.99 -34.64
CA ILE A 6 -50.54 -1.88 -35.61
C ILE A 6 -49.95 -0.70 -34.83
N LYS A 7 -48.86 -0.06 -35.22
CA LYS A 7 -48.61 1.14 -36.05
C LYS A 7 -48.78 2.51 -35.40
N HIS A 8 -47.73 3.25 -35.56
CA HIS A 8 -47.44 4.59 -36.13
C HIS A 8 -47.72 5.81 -35.24
N LEU A 9 -47.05 6.85 -35.27
CA LEU A 9 -46.30 7.77 -36.14
C LEU A 9 -45.80 8.92 -35.19
N LEU A 10 -44.84 9.74 -35.36
CA LEU A 10 -44.15 10.48 -36.41
C LEU A 10 -42.96 11.26 -35.86
N VAL A 11 -41.97 11.42 -36.67
CA VAL A 11 -40.85 12.38 -36.66
C VAL A 11 -41.30 13.70 -37.29
N PRO A 12 -40.68 14.88 -37.12
CA PRO A 12 -39.60 15.32 -37.98
C PRO A 12 -38.50 16.14 -37.22
N LEU A 13 -37.19 16.02 -37.56
CA LEU A 13 -36.44 16.52 -38.70
C LEU A 13 -36.42 18.04 -38.93
N CYS A 14 -35.24 18.65 -38.79
CA CYS A 14 -34.66 19.75 -39.50
C CYS A 14 -33.17 19.82 -39.20
N ILE A 15 -32.22 19.31 -39.99
CA ILE A 15 -31.69 19.69 -41.29
C ILE A 15 -30.94 21.05 -41.24
N LEU A 16 -29.59 20.93 -41.25
CA LEU A 16 -28.59 21.37 -42.23
C LEU A 16 -28.21 22.85 -42.29
N LEU A 17 -26.97 23.18 -42.27
CA LEU A 17 -25.99 23.43 -43.32
C LEU A 17 -24.70 23.96 -42.71
N CYS A 18 -23.58 23.30 -42.93
CA CYS A 18 -22.48 23.58 -43.87
C CYS A 18 -21.90 24.97 -43.80
N ILE A 19 -20.58 25.04 -43.62
CA ILE A 19 -19.62 25.35 -44.66
C ILE A 19 -18.19 25.15 -44.12
N SER A 20 -17.40 24.48 -44.93
CA SER A 20 -15.96 24.26 -44.85
C SER A 20 -15.15 25.53 -45.12
N GLU A 21 -13.94 25.58 -44.59
CA GLU A 21 -12.72 25.84 -45.37
C GLU A 21 -11.46 25.83 -44.50
N THR A 22 -10.64 24.87 -44.78
CA THR A 22 -9.19 24.82 -44.94
C THR A 22 -8.35 26.04 -44.54
N LEU A 23 -7.27 25.83 -43.80
CA LEU A 23 -5.87 25.94 -44.14
C LEU A 23 -4.97 25.86 -42.93
N ALA A 24 -4.21 24.79 -42.88
CA ALA A 24 -2.75 24.69 -42.88
C ALA A 24 -1.94 25.41 -41.78
N THR A 25 -1.13 24.57 -41.17
CA THR A 25 0.24 24.76 -40.71
C THR A 25 0.51 25.63 -39.49
N THR A 26 0.98 25.04 -38.50
CA THR A 26 2.28 25.08 -37.81
C THR A 26 2.13 24.78 -36.34
N SER A 27 2.72 23.69 -35.96
CA SER A 27 3.08 23.43 -34.57
C SER A 27 4.12 24.43 -34.09
N PRO A 28 4.03 24.91 -32.88
CA PRO A 28 5.24 25.17 -32.13
C PRO A 28 5.40 24.20 -30.97
N ALA A 29 6.62 23.73 -30.80
CA ALA A 29 7.16 23.04 -29.67
C ALA A 29 6.79 23.77 -28.37
N ILE A 30 6.26 23.03 -27.41
CA ILE A 30 6.16 23.50 -26.05
C ILE A 30 7.40 23.00 -25.34
N GLY A 31 8.38 23.87 -25.32
CA GLY A 31 9.49 23.83 -24.39
C GLY A 31 9.13 24.62 -23.16
N ASP A 32 9.58 24.12 -22.03
CA ASP A 32 9.98 24.78 -20.80
C ASP A 32 9.06 25.74 -20.05
N GLY A 33 8.86 25.39 -18.77
CA GLY A 33 8.91 26.34 -17.68
C GLY A 33 7.81 27.40 -17.65
N ILE A 34 6.69 27.11 -17.02
CA ILE A 34 5.79 28.18 -16.57
C ILE A 34 6.50 28.97 -15.47
N ARG A 35 7.28 29.97 -15.86
CA ARG A 35 7.58 31.13 -15.02
C ARG A 35 6.31 31.97 -14.98
N THR A 36 5.76 32.16 -13.81
CA THR A 36 4.67 33.06 -13.52
C THR A 36 5.14 34.51 -13.52
N ASN A 37 5.25 35.12 -14.70
CA ASN A 37 5.18 36.59 -14.87
C ASN A 37 4.62 36.83 -16.26
N ASP A 38 3.39 37.32 -16.27
CA ASP A 38 2.75 38.20 -17.23
C ASP A 38 1.27 37.89 -17.36
N LEU A 39 0.47 38.58 -16.58
CA LEU A 39 -0.90 38.92 -16.92
C LEU A 39 -1.25 40.29 -16.30
N HIS A 40 -1.07 41.33 -17.10
CA HIS A 40 -1.63 42.66 -16.88
C HIS A 40 -3.16 42.67 -17.06
N ASN A 41 -3.79 43.34 -16.15
CA ASN A 41 -5.16 43.78 -15.91
C ASN A 41 -6.02 44.10 -17.16
N PRO A 42 -7.31 43.85 -17.16
CA PRO A 42 -8.23 44.99 -17.08
C PRO A 42 -9.41 44.83 -16.10
N GLN A 43 -9.88 46.00 -15.70
CA GLN A 43 -10.81 46.40 -14.67
C GLN A 43 -12.21 45.83 -14.74
N SER A 44 -12.78 45.79 -13.51
CA SER A 44 -14.17 46.03 -13.08
C SER A 44 -15.21 44.92 -13.13
N GLY A 45 -15.68 44.55 -11.93
CA GLY A 45 -17.01 43.96 -11.71
C GLY A 45 -17.06 43.01 -10.51
N ASN A 46 -17.37 43.56 -9.34
CA ASN A 46 -17.97 42.93 -8.13
C ASN A 46 -17.50 41.55 -7.62
N ALA A 47 -16.83 41.63 -6.49
CA ALA A 47 -16.90 40.78 -5.30
C ALA A 47 -17.23 39.31 -5.48
N THR A 48 -16.21 38.47 -5.30
CA THR A 48 -16.20 37.39 -4.31
C THR A 48 -14.89 36.62 -4.41
N ASN A 49 -14.16 36.52 -3.30
CA ASN A 49 -13.06 35.58 -3.06
C ASN A 49 -11.96 35.44 -4.14
N SER A 50 -11.22 36.51 -4.43
CA SER A 50 -9.95 36.43 -5.15
C SER A 50 -8.89 35.72 -4.26
N ARG A 51 -8.64 34.47 -4.50
CA ARG A 51 -7.50 33.79 -3.90
C ARG A 51 -6.25 34.38 -4.54
N LEU A 52 -5.44 35.06 -3.74
CA LEU A 52 -4.21 35.71 -4.18
C LEU A 52 -3.19 34.68 -4.68
N PRO A 53 -2.40 35.01 -5.71
CA PRO A 53 -1.28 34.18 -6.15
C PRO A 53 -0.28 33.94 -5.01
N CYS A 54 0.49 32.86 -5.11
CA CYS A 54 1.55 32.58 -4.14
C CYS A 54 2.61 33.69 -4.13
N PRO A 55 3.18 34.02 -2.95
CA PRO A 55 4.31 34.93 -2.84
C PRO A 55 5.52 34.49 -3.68
N PRO A 56 6.45 35.40 -4.05
CA PRO A 56 7.73 35.03 -4.63
C PRO A 56 8.41 33.93 -3.78
N ASP A 57 9.14 33.03 -4.43
CA ASP A 57 9.84 31.89 -3.81
C ASP A 57 8.94 30.82 -3.16
N THR A 58 7.65 30.84 -3.44
CA THR A 58 6.71 29.79 -3.03
C THR A 58 5.98 29.19 -4.20
N VAL A 59 5.62 27.90 -4.10
CA VAL A 59 4.90 27.16 -5.13
C VAL A 59 3.57 26.64 -4.57
N CYS A 60 2.48 26.78 -5.35
CA CYS A 60 1.20 26.21 -4.97
C CYS A 60 1.24 24.68 -5.06
N VAL A 61 1.08 24.01 -3.95
CA VAL A 61 1.09 22.53 -3.85
C VAL A 61 -0.03 22.04 -2.96
N ARG A 62 -0.34 20.75 -3.06
CA ARG A 62 -1.23 20.10 -2.07
C ARG A 62 -0.58 20.13 -0.70
N LEU A 63 -1.41 20.19 0.35
CA LEU A 63 -0.94 20.23 1.73
C LEU A 63 0.01 19.07 2.08
N LEU A 64 -0.27 17.87 1.58
CA LEU A 64 0.59 16.69 1.77
C LEU A 64 1.97 16.81 1.11
N GLN A 65 2.07 17.61 0.07
CA GLN A 65 3.31 17.82 -0.69
C GLN A 65 4.21 18.91 -0.10
N CYS A 66 3.74 19.65 0.93
CA CYS A 66 4.53 20.68 1.58
C CYS A 66 5.20 20.11 2.85
N PRO A 67 6.53 19.93 2.88
CA PRO A 67 7.23 19.29 3.99
C PRO A 67 7.27 20.13 5.27
N GLU A 68 7.20 21.45 5.15
CA GLU A 68 7.44 22.40 6.25
C GLU A 68 6.19 22.77 7.05
N VAL A 69 5.02 22.23 6.67
CA VAL A 69 3.77 22.58 7.31
C VAL A 69 3.52 21.76 8.57
N ASP A 70 3.23 22.44 9.68
CA ASP A 70 2.62 21.78 10.82
C ASP A 70 1.18 21.33 10.45
N ARG A 71 1.10 20.12 9.94
CA ARG A 71 -0.13 19.50 9.44
C ARG A 71 -1.20 19.41 10.52
N MET A 72 -0.80 19.28 11.79
CA MET A 72 -1.77 19.23 12.90
C MET A 72 -2.39 20.57 13.21
N SER A 73 -1.65 21.67 13.14
CA SER A 73 -2.22 22.99 13.29
C SER A 73 -3.27 23.29 12.21
N ILE A 74 -3.01 22.85 10.98
CA ILE A 74 -4.00 22.99 9.89
C ILE A 74 -5.23 22.10 10.13
N VAL A 75 -5.05 20.85 10.51
CA VAL A 75 -6.17 19.96 10.83
C VAL A 75 -7.03 20.53 11.96
N ARG A 76 -6.41 21.05 13.03
CA ARG A 76 -7.10 21.70 14.15
C ARG A 76 -7.85 22.95 13.70
N SER A 77 -7.23 23.80 12.88
CA SER A 77 -7.85 25.01 12.34
C SER A 77 -9.08 24.69 11.50
N LEU A 78 -9.01 23.65 10.66
CA LEU A 78 -10.14 23.22 9.82
C LEU A 78 -11.22 22.42 10.59
N SER A 79 -10.93 21.98 11.82
CA SER A 79 -11.88 21.25 12.66
C SER A 79 -12.99 22.13 13.27
N ARG A 80 -12.81 23.46 13.31
CA ARG A 80 -13.76 24.39 13.89
C ARG A 80 -14.50 25.18 12.81
N PRO A 81 -15.82 25.37 12.94
CA PRO A 81 -16.55 26.27 12.06
C PRO A 81 -15.91 27.67 12.04
N PRO A 82 -15.89 28.40 10.91
CA PRO A 82 -15.18 29.66 10.78
C PRO A 82 -15.58 30.74 11.81
N HIS A 83 -16.84 30.74 12.23
CA HIS A 83 -17.38 31.71 13.20
C HIS A 83 -16.96 31.39 14.67
N LEU A 84 -16.52 30.19 14.96
CA LEU A 84 -16.10 29.76 16.31
C LEU A 84 -14.55 29.73 16.48
N ARG A 85 -13.80 30.19 15.49
CA ARG A 85 -12.34 30.25 15.56
C ARG A 85 -11.87 31.45 16.39
N PRO A 86 -10.97 31.26 17.38
CA PRO A 86 -10.42 32.36 18.16
C PRO A 86 -9.69 33.39 17.27
N PRO A 87 -9.58 34.65 17.69
CA PRO A 87 -8.94 35.69 16.90
C PRO A 87 -7.48 35.40 16.51
N ASN A 88 -6.75 34.71 17.33
CA ASN A 88 -5.37 34.30 17.08
C ASN A 88 -5.27 33.15 16.04
N GLU A 89 -6.27 32.28 15.91
CA GLU A 89 -6.34 31.30 14.83
C GLU A 89 -6.77 31.92 13.48
N ARG A 90 -7.43 33.08 13.51
CA ARG A 90 -7.73 33.89 12.29
C ARG A 90 -6.47 34.55 11.74
N ARG A 91 -5.46 34.80 12.56
CA ARG A 91 -4.15 35.32 12.13
C ARG A 91 -3.35 34.33 11.31
N TRP A 92 -3.68 33.03 11.34
CA TRP A 92 -3.08 31.98 10.53
C TRP A 92 -3.29 32.18 9.02
N GLU A 93 -4.39 32.84 8.64
CA GLU A 93 -4.67 33.15 7.24
C GLU A 93 -3.80 34.31 6.70
N SER A 94 -3.05 35.01 7.55
CA SER A 94 -2.47 36.30 7.16
C SER A 94 -0.93 36.37 7.10
N SER A 95 -0.17 35.37 7.57
CA SER A 95 1.26 35.63 7.70
C SER A 95 2.27 34.65 7.10
N VAL A 96 2.01 33.35 6.96
CA VAL A 96 3.03 32.42 6.44
C VAL A 96 2.52 31.49 5.34
N TRP A 97 1.28 30.98 5.42
CA TRP A 97 0.78 29.99 4.48
C TRP A 97 -0.49 30.47 3.76
N ARG A 98 -0.32 31.02 2.56
CA ARG A 98 -1.48 31.42 1.75
C ARG A 98 -2.12 30.23 1.05
N ARG A 99 -3.45 30.20 1.00
CA ARG A 99 -4.17 29.25 0.15
C ARG A 99 -4.06 29.66 -1.30
N CYS A 100 -3.84 28.70 -2.16
CA CYS A 100 -3.79 28.84 -3.61
C CYS A 100 -4.72 27.83 -4.27
N THR A 101 -4.88 27.93 -5.58
CA THR A 101 -5.70 27.00 -6.35
C THR A 101 -4.87 26.21 -7.34
N LEU A 102 -5.17 24.93 -7.45
CA LEU A 102 -4.58 23.99 -8.41
C LEU A 102 -5.64 23.59 -9.44
N LEU A 103 -5.22 23.19 -10.64
CA LEU A 103 -6.08 22.73 -11.72
C LEU A 103 -7.27 23.64 -11.97
N ASN A 104 -7.00 24.89 -12.41
CA ASN A 104 -8.00 25.89 -12.77
C ASN A 104 -9.07 26.15 -11.70
N GLY A 105 -8.74 26.00 -10.43
CA GLY A 105 -9.64 26.30 -9.33
C GLY A 105 -10.36 25.11 -8.70
N GLU A 106 -10.18 23.91 -9.23
CA GLU A 106 -10.85 22.69 -8.73
C GLU A 106 -10.34 22.21 -7.36
N PHE A 107 -9.05 22.45 -7.05
CA PHE A 107 -8.47 22.06 -5.78
C PHE A 107 -7.87 23.24 -5.02
N THR A 108 -7.98 23.18 -3.69
CA THR A 108 -7.26 24.09 -2.81
C THR A 108 -5.89 23.52 -2.46
N GLY A 109 -4.84 24.28 -2.74
CA GLY A 109 -3.48 24.03 -2.29
C GLY A 109 -3.04 25.06 -1.26
N ILE A 110 -1.77 25.01 -0.90
CA ILE A 110 -1.06 26.00 -0.09
C ILE A 110 0.20 26.47 -0.81
N CYS A 111 0.62 27.71 -0.53
CA CYS A 111 1.89 28.24 -1.02
C CYS A 111 3.00 27.67 -0.14
N CYS A 112 3.81 26.77 -0.70
CA CYS A 112 4.93 26.14 -0.03
C CYS A 112 6.26 26.74 -0.51
N PRO A 113 7.26 27.02 0.34
CA PRO A 113 8.57 27.48 -0.07
C PRO A 113 9.19 26.56 -1.12
N SER A 114 9.83 27.12 -2.13
CA SER A 114 10.55 26.37 -3.17
C SER A 114 11.87 25.80 -2.71
N HIS A 115 12.41 26.31 -1.59
CA HIS A 115 13.62 25.81 -0.94
C HIS A 115 13.36 25.58 0.55
N PRO A 116 13.94 24.55 1.19
CA PRO A 116 13.78 24.32 2.62
C PRO A 116 14.32 25.51 3.41
N VAL A 117 13.46 26.12 4.21
CA VAL A 117 13.85 27.15 5.18
C VAL A 117 14.30 26.42 6.42
N ILE A 118 15.59 26.50 6.73
CA ILE A 118 16.13 26.03 8.01
C ILE A 118 15.75 27.09 9.06
N ASP A 119 14.64 26.90 9.73
CA ASP A 119 14.25 27.75 10.84
C ASP A 119 15.03 27.35 12.10
N VAL A 120 15.96 28.20 12.51
CA VAL A 120 16.83 28.03 13.69
C VAL A 120 16.21 28.67 14.94
N SER A 121 15.00 29.21 14.88
CA SER A 121 14.33 29.88 15.99
C SER A 121 13.34 28.95 16.73
N GLY A 122 13.85 27.93 17.45
CA GLY A 122 13.07 27.20 18.42
C GLY A 122 13.01 27.93 19.75
N GLU A 123 11.82 28.37 20.19
CA GLU A 123 11.60 28.85 21.55
C GLU A 123 11.99 27.76 22.56
N GLU A 124 12.89 28.10 23.45
CA GLU A 124 13.33 27.28 24.57
C GLU A 124 12.23 27.18 25.65
N SER A 125 11.50 26.09 25.68
CA SER A 125 10.81 25.71 26.90
C SER A 125 11.78 24.94 27.79
N SER A 126 12.31 25.60 28.81
CA SER A 126 13.22 25.01 29.79
C SER A 126 12.49 23.94 30.61
N SER A 127 12.98 22.69 30.57
CA SER A 127 12.57 21.69 31.57
C SER A 127 12.95 22.15 32.95
N LYS A 128 12.06 21.98 33.91
CA LYS A 128 12.31 22.36 35.34
C LYS A 128 13.31 21.46 36.06
N LEU A 129 13.79 20.38 35.42
CA LEU A 129 14.71 19.40 36.00
C LEU A 129 16.13 19.54 35.46
N SER A 130 17.14 19.37 36.32
CA SER A 130 18.54 19.33 35.88
C SER A 130 18.83 18.09 35.02
N LEU A 131 19.86 18.14 34.17
CA LEU A 131 20.30 17.01 33.34
C LEU A 131 20.54 15.73 34.18
N HIS A 132 21.10 15.85 35.34
CA HIS A 132 21.39 14.75 36.26
C HIS A 132 20.09 14.10 36.77
N GLU A 133 19.07 14.89 37.11
CA GLU A 133 17.78 14.36 37.50
C GLU A 133 17.07 13.65 36.35
N GLN A 134 17.19 14.17 35.13
CA GLN A 134 16.65 13.54 33.92
C GLN A 134 17.34 12.19 33.64
N GLU A 135 18.66 12.12 33.76
CA GLU A 135 19.43 10.87 33.61
C GLU A 135 18.98 9.80 34.62
N LYS A 136 18.76 10.19 35.87
CA LYS A 136 18.31 9.29 36.94
C LYS A 136 16.92 8.70 36.66
N PHE A 137 15.99 9.53 36.16
CA PHE A 137 14.68 9.06 35.71
C PHE A 137 14.81 8.08 34.54
N LEU A 138 15.69 8.37 33.58
CA LEU A 138 15.92 7.50 32.44
C LEU A 138 16.48 6.13 32.84
N GLU A 139 17.50 6.08 33.70
CA GLU A 139 18.02 4.80 34.21
C GLU A 139 16.98 3.96 34.95
N GLN A 140 16.10 4.62 35.72
CA GLN A 140 14.99 3.94 36.37
C GLN A 140 13.96 3.42 35.38
N ALA A 141 13.63 4.20 34.35
CA ALA A 141 12.71 3.82 33.29
C ALA A 141 13.26 2.64 32.47
N GLU A 142 14.54 2.63 32.16
CA GLU A 142 15.21 1.50 31.48
C GLU A 142 15.13 0.19 32.28
N LYS A 143 15.32 0.26 33.59
CA LYS A 143 15.17 -0.93 34.47
C LYS A 143 13.75 -1.49 34.44
N ILE A 144 12.74 -0.63 34.50
CA ILE A 144 11.33 -1.01 34.40
C ILE A 144 11.06 -1.62 33.01
N ALA A 145 11.51 -0.95 31.96
CA ALA A 145 11.34 -1.44 30.59
C ALA A 145 11.99 -2.80 30.35
N LEU A 146 13.18 -3.05 30.90
CA LEU A 146 13.86 -4.35 30.83
C LEU A 146 13.07 -5.45 31.55
N GLN A 147 12.47 -5.15 32.72
CA GLN A 147 11.62 -6.10 33.43
C GLN A 147 10.34 -6.43 32.62
N GLU A 148 9.69 -5.42 32.07
CA GLU A 148 8.53 -5.64 31.18
C GLU A 148 8.91 -6.41 29.92
N MET A 149 10.03 -6.09 29.29
CA MET A 149 10.53 -6.82 28.13
C MET A 149 10.84 -8.29 28.44
N GLN A 150 11.36 -8.59 29.63
CA GLN A 150 11.57 -9.99 30.06
C GLN A 150 10.26 -10.78 30.12
N LYS A 151 9.14 -10.16 30.50
CA LYS A 151 7.81 -10.78 30.45
C LYS A 151 7.42 -11.11 28.99
N PHE A 152 7.67 -10.20 28.03
CA PHE A 152 7.47 -10.47 26.61
C PHE A 152 8.30 -11.66 26.11
N LEU A 153 9.54 -11.79 26.59
CA LEU A 153 10.48 -12.82 26.14
C LEU A 153 10.25 -14.17 26.83
N ALA A 154 9.81 -14.18 28.08
CA ALA A 154 9.50 -15.42 28.82
C ALA A 154 8.40 -16.24 28.15
N ASP A 155 7.40 -15.58 27.57
CA ASP A 155 6.34 -16.22 26.81
C ASP A 155 6.84 -16.89 25.51
N VAL A 156 7.99 -16.46 24.99
CA VAL A 156 8.58 -16.99 23.75
C VAL A 156 9.28 -18.32 23.96
N GLY A 157 9.81 -18.58 25.16
CA GLY A 157 10.59 -19.79 25.50
C GLY A 157 9.78 -21.08 25.69
N ASN A 158 8.48 -20.97 25.99
CA ASN A 158 7.66 -22.08 26.50
C ASN A 158 6.61 -22.61 25.48
N VAL A 159 6.60 -22.17 24.25
CA VAL A 159 5.61 -22.60 23.23
C VAL A 159 6.25 -23.56 22.25
N PRO A 160 5.71 -24.79 22.07
CA PRO A 160 6.20 -25.74 21.06
C PRO A 160 6.18 -25.15 19.64
N GLU A 161 7.18 -25.45 18.86
CA GLU A 161 7.41 -24.88 17.50
C GLU A 161 6.26 -25.16 16.53
N ASP A 162 5.55 -26.26 16.69
CA ASP A 162 4.51 -26.75 15.79
C ASP A 162 3.16 -26.00 15.86
N MET A 163 2.92 -25.28 16.95
CA MET A 163 1.63 -24.56 17.15
C MET A 163 1.66 -23.08 16.75
N SER A 164 2.80 -22.54 16.38
CA SER A 164 2.98 -21.09 16.18
C SER A 164 2.56 -20.58 14.79
N THR A 165 2.56 -21.44 13.80
CA THR A 165 2.48 -21.07 12.38
C THR A 165 1.05 -20.88 11.90
N GLN A 166 0.10 -21.60 12.45
CA GLN A 166 -1.27 -21.62 11.92
C GLN A 166 -2.13 -20.39 12.25
N ASN A 167 -1.79 -19.62 13.31
CA ASN A 167 -2.58 -18.44 13.72
C ASN A 167 -2.08 -17.11 13.18
N THR A 168 -0.96 -17.09 12.50
CA THR A 168 -0.21 -15.86 12.19
C THR A 168 -0.07 -15.56 10.72
N HIS A 169 -0.61 -16.39 9.83
CA HIS A 169 -0.50 -16.23 8.37
C HIS A 169 -0.91 -14.84 7.86
N PHE A 170 -1.80 -14.16 8.58
CA PHE A 170 -2.25 -12.81 8.22
C PHE A 170 -1.33 -11.70 8.74
N HIS A 171 -0.66 -11.93 9.85
CA HIS A 171 0.08 -10.87 10.56
C HIS A 171 1.57 -11.06 10.54
N ALA A 172 2.03 -12.25 10.54
CA ALA A 172 3.45 -12.54 10.63
C ALA A 172 4.07 -12.89 9.31
N GLY A 173 3.37 -13.61 8.43
CA GLY A 173 3.96 -14.09 7.20
C GLY A 173 5.34 -14.70 7.47
N HIS A 174 5.54 -15.33 8.61
CA HIS A 174 6.77 -16.03 8.90
C HIS A 174 6.74 -17.37 8.21
N HIS A 175 7.60 -17.44 7.22
CA HIS A 175 8.11 -18.70 6.75
C HIS A 175 9.29 -19.06 7.67
N PRO A 176 9.27 -20.16 8.45
CA PRO A 176 10.40 -20.53 9.33
C PRO A 176 11.71 -20.73 8.57
N SER A 177 11.63 -20.99 7.26
CA SER A 177 12.77 -21.18 6.39
C SER A 177 13.30 -19.90 5.76
N LEU A 178 12.64 -18.74 5.94
CA LEU A 178 13.13 -17.48 5.43
C LEU A 178 13.98 -16.79 6.49
N PRO A 179 15.29 -16.69 6.26
CA PRO A 179 16.19 -16.09 7.23
C PRO A 179 15.89 -14.63 7.42
N ASP A 180 15.82 -14.24 8.66
CA ASP A 180 15.58 -12.89 9.17
C ASP A 180 16.79 -11.95 9.02
N ASP A 181 17.52 -11.99 7.91
CA ASP A 181 18.69 -11.11 7.69
C ASP A 181 18.29 -9.62 7.69
N VAL A 182 17.00 -9.36 7.40
CA VAL A 182 16.47 -7.99 7.29
C VAL A 182 15.75 -7.56 8.56
N LEU A 183 15.18 -8.51 9.30
CA LEU A 183 14.45 -8.25 10.52
C LEU A 183 15.01 -9.12 11.63
N SER A 184 16.22 -8.80 12.10
CA SER A 184 16.79 -9.53 13.21
C SER A 184 15.86 -9.43 14.43
N PRO A 185 15.73 -10.49 15.23
CA PRO A 185 15.04 -10.44 16.51
C PRO A 185 15.56 -9.30 17.41
N GLU A 186 16.83 -8.93 17.24
CA GLU A 186 17.49 -7.83 17.93
C GLU A 186 16.89 -6.46 17.58
N LEU A 187 16.60 -6.21 16.32
CA LEU A 187 15.97 -4.96 15.89
C LEU A 187 14.58 -4.78 16.51
N VAL A 188 13.78 -5.85 16.54
CA VAL A 188 12.45 -5.83 17.18
C VAL A 188 12.57 -5.62 18.69
N ARG A 189 13.55 -6.27 19.35
CA ARG A 189 13.82 -6.10 20.77
C ARG A 189 14.21 -4.67 21.10
N GLN A 190 15.10 -4.07 20.31
CA GLN A 190 15.55 -2.70 20.51
C GLN A 190 14.37 -1.72 20.39
N GLY A 191 13.55 -1.81 19.35
CA GLY A 191 12.39 -0.94 19.18
C GLY A 191 11.37 -1.11 20.31
N LEU A 192 11.14 -2.35 20.77
CA LEU A 192 10.26 -2.63 21.90
C LEU A 192 10.81 -2.03 23.21
N LEU A 193 12.11 -2.22 23.48
CA LEU A 193 12.75 -1.66 24.68
C LEU A 193 12.61 -0.14 24.70
N GLU A 194 12.81 0.52 23.59
CA GLU A 194 12.70 1.98 23.48
C GLU A 194 11.30 2.46 23.83
N VAL A 195 10.23 1.92 23.21
CA VAL A 195 8.86 2.37 23.53
C VAL A 195 8.46 2.07 24.98
N LEU A 196 8.88 0.92 25.55
CA LEU A 196 8.64 0.58 26.93
C LEU A 196 9.39 1.53 27.90
N THR A 197 10.62 1.93 27.54
CA THR A 197 11.38 2.93 28.32
C THR A 197 10.65 4.26 28.36
N TRP A 198 10.09 4.70 27.22
CA TRP A 198 9.33 5.95 27.17
C TRP A 198 8.04 5.88 27.98
N GLN A 199 7.29 4.79 27.88
CA GLN A 199 6.09 4.59 28.71
C GLN A 199 6.44 4.60 30.20
N ALA A 200 7.53 3.92 30.60
CA ALA A 200 7.99 3.92 31.98
C ALA A 200 8.43 5.32 32.45
N LEU A 201 9.13 6.07 31.58
CA LEU A 201 9.59 7.43 31.89
C LEU A 201 8.41 8.38 32.10
N GLU A 202 7.40 8.33 31.22
CA GLU A 202 6.19 9.12 31.36
C GLU A 202 5.48 8.81 32.67
N MET A 203 5.38 7.52 33.00
CA MET A 203 4.74 7.05 34.25
C MET A 203 5.48 7.54 35.50
N ILE A 204 6.81 7.41 35.57
CA ILE A 204 7.58 7.77 36.79
C ILE A 204 7.81 9.27 36.93
N SER A 205 7.85 10.02 35.84
CA SER A 205 8.04 11.45 35.81
C SER A 205 6.73 12.24 35.97
N ASN A 206 5.60 11.58 35.83
CA ASN A 206 4.27 12.19 35.80
C ASN A 206 4.20 13.39 34.82
N GLY A 207 4.80 13.24 33.62
CA GLY A 207 4.83 14.26 32.58
C GLY A 207 5.75 15.44 32.87
N THR A 208 6.59 15.40 33.92
CA THR A 208 7.52 16.50 34.23
C THR A 208 8.83 16.44 33.44
N VAL A 209 9.14 15.30 32.84
CA VAL A 209 10.29 15.13 31.95
C VAL A 209 9.83 15.35 30.53
N VAL A 210 10.21 16.46 29.92
CA VAL A 210 9.99 16.69 28.49
C VAL A 210 11.02 15.87 27.72
N VAL A 211 10.57 14.71 27.29
CA VAL A 211 11.34 13.62 26.69
C VAL A 211 12.00 14.02 25.33
N GLN A 212 11.71 15.19 24.80
CA GLN A 212 12.12 15.61 23.45
C GLN A 212 13.61 15.97 23.27
N ARG A 213 14.42 15.93 24.32
CA ARG A 213 15.83 16.41 24.27
C ARG A 213 16.88 15.49 24.91
N PHE A 214 16.61 14.20 25.03
CA PHE A 214 17.63 13.28 25.52
C PHE A 214 18.66 12.96 24.45
N GLN A 215 19.86 13.46 24.58
CA GLN A 215 21.03 13.00 23.83
C GLN A 215 21.41 11.61 24.32
N ARG A 216 21.07 10.59 23.55
CA ARG A 216 21.51 9.21 23.82
C ARG A 216 22.78 8.88 23.04
N PRO A 217 23.77 8.23 23.68
CA PRO A 217 24.91 7.74 22.94
C PRO A 217 24.55 6.50 22.11
N LYS A 218 24.61 6.64 20.79
CA LYS A 218 25.07 5.62 19.82
C LYS A 218 24.27 4.34 19.54
N ARG A 219 22.96 4.23 19.77
CA ARG A 219 22.20 3.04 19.36
C ARG A 219 21.18 3.27 18.24
N CYS A 220 21.37 4.28 17.44
CA CYS A 220 20.46 4.64 16.35
C CYS A 220 20.70 3.78 15.12
N LEU A 221 19.68 3.63 14.31
CA LEU A 221 19.77 3.05 12.98
C LEU A 221 20.62 3.96 12.08
N VAL A 222 21.92 3.93 12.26
CA VAL A 222 22.84 4.59 11.33
C VAL A 222 23.05 3.65 10.16
N GLY A 223 22.63 4.10 8.97
CA GLY A 223 22.84 3.34 7.75
C GLY A 223 24.34 3.20 7.44
N PRO A 224 24.74 2.10 6.80
CA PRO A 224 26.10 1.95 6.31
C PRO A 224 26.40 3.06 5.30
N PRO A 225 27.65 3.52 5.21
CA PRO A 225 28.04 4.41 4.14
C PRO A 225 27.78 3.71 2.79
N CYS A 226 27.08 4.42 1.91
CA CYS A 226 26.85 3.94 0.56
C CYS A 226 27.98 4.39 -0.33
N GLU A 227 28.62 3.46 -1.03
CA GLU A 227 29.55 3.83 -2.08
C GLU A 227 28.78 4.60 -3.17
N LYS A 228 29.16 5.84 -3.43
CA LYS A 228 28.59 6.66 -4.52
C LYS A 228 28.87 6.04 -5.90
N SER A 229 29.88 5.17 -5.99
CA SER A 229 30.22 4.39 -7.16
C SER A 229 29.28 3.17 -7.32
N HIS A 230 28.15 3.36 -7.93
CA HIS A 230 27.76 2.66 -9.16
C HIS A 230 27.43 1.18 -9.06
N SER A 231 26.56 0.76 -8.12
CA SER A 231 25.87 -0.49 -8.35
C SER A 231 24.86 -0.27 -9.49
N ARG A 232 25.11 -0.84 -10.68
CA ARG A 232 24.15 -0.90 -11.79
C ARG A 232 22.79 -1.47 -11.36
N TYR A 233 22.78 -2.28 -10.31
CA TYR A 233 21.60 -2.98 -9.84
C TYR A 233 21.23 -2.58 -8.42
N ARG A 234 19.94 -2.34 -8.19
CA ARG A 234 19.41 -2.10 -6.85
C ARG A 234 19.63 -3.29 -5.91
N ARG A 235 19.82 -3.03 -4.65
CA ARG A 235 19.93 -4.07 -3.62
C ARG A 235 18.56 -4.72 -3.39
N PHE A 236 18.55 -5.96 -2.91
CA PHE A 236 17.32 -6.68 -2.59
C PHE A 236 16.62 -6.11 -1.35
N ASP A 237 17.39 -5.58 -0.42
CA ASP A 237 16.90 -4.97 0.82
C ASP A 237 16.50 -3.50 0.68
N GLY A 238 16.64 -2.90 -0.49
CA GLY A 238 16.33 -1.49 -0.75
C GLY A 238 17.34 -0.49 -0.20
N ARG A 239 18.37 -0.91 0.55
CA ARG A 239 19.41 -0.01 1.09
C ARG A 239 20.20 0.66 -0.02
N CYS A 240 20.72 1.86 0.27
CA CYS A 240 21.50 2.65 -0.67
C CYS A 240 20.77 2.95 -2.00
N ASN A 241 19.46 2.99 -2.01
CA ASN A 241 18.72 3.60 -3.09
C ASN A 241 19.02 5.10 -3.10
N ASN A 242 18.84 5.77 -1.98
CA ASN A 242 19.41 7.10 -1.75
C ASN A 242 20.84 6.96 -1.21
N VAL A 243 21.79 7.67 -1.81
CA VAL A 243 23.23 7.62 -1.45
C VAL A 243 23.68 8.83 -0.62
N GLU A 244 22.80 9.79 -0.39
CA GLU A 244 23.12 10.95 0.42
C GLU A 244 23.17 10.60 1.93
N PRO A 245 23.96 11.32 2.71
CA PRO A 245 24.04 11.12 4.14
C PRO A 245 22.66 11.21 4.80
N GLY A 246 22.34 10.22 5.65
CA GLY A 246 21.03 10.12 6.30
C GLY A 246 19.92 9.48 5.48
N GLY A 247 20.08 9.35 4.15
CA GLY A 247 19.08 8.73 3.26
C GLY A 247 19.30 7.26 2.94
N SER A 248 20.43 6.68 3.31
CA SER A 248 20.86 5.34 2.87
C SER A 248 19.95 4.18 3.29
N LEU A 249 19.15 4.35 4.32
CA LEU A 249 18.16 3.38 4.82
C LEU A 249 16.72 3.68 4.38
N TRP A 250 16.47 4.84 3.78
CA TRP A 250 15.11 5.21 3.36
C TRP A 250 14.53 4.16 2.41
N GLY A 251 13.32 3.68 2.74
CA GLY A 251 12.64 2.66 1.96
C GLY A 251 13.24 1.27 2.03
N SER A 252 14.24 1.02 2.88
CA SER A 252 14.80 -0.33 3.02
C SER A 252 13.91 -1.24 3.89
N ALA A 253 13.98 -2.54 3.65
CA ALA A 253 13.36 -3.52 4.50
C ALA A 253 13.88 -3.40 5.95
N GLY A 254 12.98 -3.48 6.94
CA GLY A 254 13.30 -3.22 8.34
C GLY A 254 13.34 -1.75 8.73
N TYR A 255 13.13 -0.84 7.79
CA TYR A 255 13.02 0.58 8.08
C TYR A 255 11.62 0.94 8.61
N PRO A 256 11.52 1.96 9.52
CA PRO A 256 10.22 2.38 10.04
C PRO A 256 9.29 2.91 8.95
N MET A 257 8.01 2.58 9.08
CA MET A 257 6.96 3.23 8.30
C MET A 257 6.85 4.69 8.69
N GLU A 258 6.61 5.57 7.72
CA GLU A 258 6.36 6.99 7.95
C GLU A 258 4.90 7.23 8.39
N ARG A 259 4.58 8.47 8.71
CA ARG A 259 3.24 8.95 9.03
C ARG A 259 2.99 10.30 8.38
N LEU A 260 1.76 10.50 7.96
CA LEU A 260 1.33 11.79 7.41
C LEU A 260 0.91 12.76 8.51
N LEU A 261 0.39 12.23 9.62
CA LEU A 261 -0.01 12.97 10.80
C LEU A 261 0.61 12.35 12.06
N PRO A 262 0.80 13.12 13.14
CA PRO A 262 1.18 12.58 14.43
C PRO A 262 0.23 11.46 14.88
N PRO A 263 0.72 10.39 15.50
CA PRO A 263 -0.09 9.23 15.85
C PRO A 263 -1.16 9.54 16.89
N ALA A 264 -2.27 8.80 16.82
CA ALA A 264 -3.35 8.85 17.80
C ALA A 264 -3.21 7.76 18.87
N TYR A 265 -2.02 7.63 19.48
CA TYR A 265 -1.85 6.77 20.66
C TYR A 265 -2.57 7.35 21.86
N GLY A 266 -3.17 6.49 22.70
CA GLY A 266 -3.88 6.92 23.89
C GLY A 266 -2.97 7.54 24.97
N ASP A 267 -1.71 7.09 25.03
CA ASP A 267 -0.64 7.61 25.90
C ASP A 267 0.34 8.54 25.16
N GLY A 268 0.10 8.81 23.88
CA GLY A 268 1.02 9.58 23.01
C GLY A 268 2.27 8.81 22.58
N ILE A 269 2.53 7.59 23.09
CA ILE A 269 3.76 6.83 22.89
C ILE A 269 3.52 5.54 22.09
N TRP A 270 2.66 4.64 22.62
CA TRP A 270 2.45 3.33 21.99
C TRP A 270 1.11 2.67 22.35
N ALA A 271 0.42 3.01 23.44
CA ALA A 271 -0.86 2.42 23.79
C ALA A 271 -1.93 2.77 22.74
N PRO A 272 -2.64 1.79 22.14
CA PRO A 272 -3.68 2.07 21.17
C PRO A 272 -4.79 2.95 21.77
N ARG A 273 -5.35 3.85 20.97
CA ARG A 273 -6.51 4.62 21.36
C ARG A 273 -7.73 3.70 21.50
N ILE A 274 -8.35 3.70 22.67
CA ILE A 274 -9.55 2.94 23.00
C ILE A 274 -10.73 3.82 23.42
N VAL A 275 -10.49 5.12 23.58
CA VAL A 275 -11.48 6.11 24.02
C VAL A 275 -11.85 7.03 22.85
N SER A 276 -13.13 7.28 22.71
CA SER A 276 -13.71 8.19 21.73
C SER A 276 -13.46 9.64 22.11
N TYR A 277 -13.74 10.54 21.17
CA TYR A 277 -13.72 11.99 21.36
C TYR A 277 -14.68 12.44 22.50
N THR A 278 -15.75 11.68 22.74
CA THR A 278 -16.73 11.95 23.79
C THR A 278 -16.40 11.30 25.14
N GLY A 279 -15.27 10.62 25.28
CA GLY A 279 -14.87 9.91 26.50
C GLY A 279 -15.46 8.50 26.64
N ARG A 280 -16.29 8.02 25.72
CA ARG A 280 -16.79 6.64 25.71
C ARG A 280 -15.77 5.69 25.09
N TYR A 281 -15.91 4.39 25.31
CA TYR A 281 -15.08 3.42 24.59
C TYR A 281 -15.42 3.37 23.10
N LEU A 282 -14.40 3.22 22.26
CA LEU A 282 -14.60 2.94 20.85
C LEU A 282 -15.25 1.57 20.66
N PRO A 283 -16.11 1.40 19.65
CA PRO A 283 -16.73 0.12 19.36
C PRO A 283 -15.68 -0.95 18.99
N SER A 284 -15.97 -2.22 19.30
CA SER A 284 -15.15 -3.35 18.85
C SER A 284 -15.04 -3.35 17.33
N ALA A 285 -13.86 -3.64 16.80
CA ALA A 285 -13.64 -3.78 15.37
C ALA A 285 -14.56 -4.86 14.73
N ARG A 286 -14.86 -5.96 15.44
CA ARG A 286 -15.82 -6.95 14.97
C ARG A 286 -17.25 -6.41 14.94
N LYS A 287 -17.65 -5.61 15.94
CA LYS A 287 -18.99 -5.00 15.94
C LYS A 287 -19.14 -4.04 14.74
N LEU A 288 -18.10 -3.27 14.43
CA LEU A 288 -18.07 -2.43 13.24
C LEU A 288 -18.20 -3.27 11.96
N SER A 289 -17.37 -4.29 11.82
CA SER A 289 -17.39 -5.18 10.65
C SER A 289 -18.76 -5.82 10.45
N SER A 290 -19.33 -6.45 11.48
CA SER A 290 -20.59 -7.18 11.37
C SER A 290 -21.81 -6.30 11.15
N THR A 291 -21.75 -5.01 11.50
CA THR A 291 -22.89 -4.09 11.35
C THR A 291 -22.80 -3.29 10.04
N LEU A 292 -21.60 -2.91 9.62
CA LEU A 292 -21.40 -2.07 8.43
C LEU A 292 -21.30 -2.90 7.14
N PHE A 293 -20.60 -4.03 7.18
CA PHE A 293 -20.24 -4.80 5.99
C PHE A 293 -21.15 -6.00 5.78
N ALA A 294 -21.86 -6.00 4.66
CA ALA A 294 -22.77 -7.06 4.24
C ALA A 294 -22.26 -7.80 3.01
N ASP A 295 -22.55 -9.11 2.90
CA ASP A 295 -22.21 -9.87 1.68
C ASP A 295 -23.34 -9.75 0.66
N LEU A 296 -23.35 -8.63 -0.05
CA LEU A 296 -24.23 -8.42 -1.19
C LEU A 296 -23.39 -8.31 -2.46
N HIS A 297 -23.89 -8.84 -3.55
CA HIS A 297 -23.20 -8.78 -4.82
C HIS A 297 -23.36 -7.38 -5.44
N HIS A 298 -22.26 -6.63 -5.51
CA HIS A 298 -22.20 -5.30 -6.12
C HIS A 298 -20.99 -5.23 -7.08
N PRO A 299 -21.11 -5.82 -8.28
CA PRO A 299 -20.02 -5.90 -9.22
C PRO A 299 -19.65 -4.53 -9.77
N HIS A 300 -18.34 -4.31 -9.92
CA HIS A 300 -17.81 -3.11 -10.57
C HIS A 300 -18.13 -3.11 -12.07
N THR A 301 -18.51 -1.98 -12.62
CA THR A 301 -19.02 -1.88 -13.99
C THR A 301 -17.93 -1.88 -15.08
N THR A 302 -16.69 -1.57 -14.74
CA THR A 302 -15.61 -1.40 -15.73
C THR A 302 -14.35 -2.21 -15.43
N CYS A 303 -14.10 -2.60 -14.17
CA CYS A 303 -12.87 -3.27 -13.76
C CYS A 303 -13.12 -4.74 -13.40
N ASN A 304 -12.14 -5.58 -13.73
CA ASN A 304 -12.20 -7.03 -13.52
C ASN A 304 -11.39 -7.52 -12.31
N VAL A 305 -11.50 -8.81 -12.00
CA VAL A 305 -10.80 -9.44 -10.86
C VAL A 305 -9.27 -9.40 -11.01
N LEU A 306 -8.75 -9.30 -12.24
CA LEU A 306 -7.30 -9.19 -12.44
C LEU A 306 -6.74 -7.87 -11.88
N LEU A 307 -7.50 -6.76 -11.95
CA LEU A 307 -7.11 -5.49 -11.30
C LEU A 307 -7.00 -5.68 -9.79
N MET A 308 -7.99 -6.28 -9.14
CA MET A 308 -7.95 -6.61 -7.72
C MET A 308 -6.72 -7.44 -7.37
N GLN A 309 -6.45 -8.50 -8.16
CA GLN A 309 -5.38 -9.43 -7.88
C GLN A 309 -3.98 -8.82 -8.08
N PHE A 310 -3.81 -8.00 -9.10
CA PHE A 310 -2.57 -7.26 -9.32
C PHE A 310 -2.33 -6.24 -8.20
N GLY A 311 -3.38 -5.59 -7.70
CA GLY A 311 -3.32 -4.71 -6.54
C GLY A 311 -2.83 -5.43 -5.29
N GLN A 312 -3.27 -6.66 -5.02
CA GLN A 312 -2.76 -7.47 -3.91
C GLN A 312 -1.27 -7.81 -4.11
N PHE A 313 -0.86 -8.16 -5.31
CA PHE A 313 0.53 -8.44 -5.63
C PHE A 313 1.44 -7.22 -5.39
N LEU A 314 1.03 -6.03 -5.84
CA LEU A 314 1.73 -4.77 -5.57
C LEU A 314 1.79 -4.45 -4.07
N ALA A 315 0.68 -4.62 -3.34
CA ALA A 315 0.66 -4.42 -1.89
C ALA A 315 1.69 -5.29 -1.17
N HIS A 316 1.89 -6.52 -1.65
CA HIS A 316 2.89 -7.44 -1.11
C HIS A 316 4.33 -7.05 -1.46
N ASP A 317 4.53 -6.35 -2.56
CA ASP A 317 5.85 -5.92 -3.02
C ASP A 317 6.44 -4.84 -2.11
N PHE A 318 5.66 -3.83 -1.74
CA PHE A 318 6.16 -2.68 -0.98
C PHE A 318 5.74 -2.65 0.51
N SER A 319 4.98 -3.62 1.00
CA SER A 319 4.44 -3.57 2.37
C SER A 319 4.28 -4.96 3.00
N ARG A 320 4.85 -5.11 4.19
CA ARG A 320 4.65 -6.30 5.03
C ARG A 320 4.77 -5.93 6.51
N ASN A 321 3.67 -5.99 7.25
CA ASN A 321 3.69 -5.80 8.69
C ASN A 321 4.31 -7.03 9.37
N LYS A 322 5.26 -6.83 10.28
CA LYS A 322 5.80 -7.87 11.14
C LYS A 322 5.09 -7.83 12.51
N ALA A 323 4.66 -8.96 13.03
CA ALA A 323 4.14 -9.05 14.40
C ALA A 323 5.29 -9.00 15.41
N ILE A 324 5.02 -8.47 16.62
CA ILE A 324 5.99 -8.42 17.73
C ILE A 324 6.43 -9.84 18.10
N ASN A 325 5.48 -10.75 18.22
CA ASN A 325 5.70 -12.13 18.57
C ASN A 325 4.67 -13.01 17.85
N THR A 326 5.14 -14.02 17.16
CA THR A 326 4.30 -14.95 16.40
C THR A 326 3.87 -16.17 17.20
N LYS A 327 4.52 -16.44 18.33
CA LYS A 327 4.31 -17.64 19.14
C LYS A 327 3.26 -17.46 20.24
N SER A 328 2.97 -16.20 20.66
CA SER A 328 1.99 -15.96 21.72
C SER A 328 0.57 -16.06 21.24
N LYS A 329 -0.30 -16.72 22.01
CA LYS A 329 -1.74 -16.75 21.77
C LYS A 329 -2.41 -15.60 22.53
N CYS A 330 -3.25 -14.84 21.85
CA CYS A 330 -4.04 -13.76 22.48
C CYS A 330 -5.44 -14.21 22.88
N CYS A 331 -5.95 -15.26 22.26
CA CYS A 331 -7.23 -15.90 22.56
C CYS A 331 -7.01 -17.38 22.92
N THR A 332 -7.93 -17.95 23.67
CA THR A 332 -8.01 -19.39 23.91
C THR A 332 -8.15 -20.14 22.58
N GLU A 333 -7.80 -21.41 22.54
CA GLU A 333 -7.77 -22.19 21.31
C GLU A 333 -9.14 -22.39 20.67
N ASP A 334 -10.17 -22.47 21.49
CA ASP A 334 -11.57 -22.53 21.10
C ASP A 334 -12.14 -21.15 20.76
N GLY A 335 -11.41 -20.06 21.05
CA GLY A 335 -11.87 -18.70 20.87
C GLY A 335 -12.87 -18.22 21.90
N SER A 336 -13.14 -18.99 22.98
CA SER A 336 -14.14 -18.64 24.01
C SER A 336 -13.77 -17.41 24.84
N GLY A 337 -12.51 -17.03 24.87
CA GLY A 337 -12.06 -15.88 25.63
C GLY A 337 -10.64 -15.42 25.31
N ARG A 338 -10.23 -14.37 26.01
CA ARG A 338 -8.85 -13.89 26.01
C ARG A 338 -7.99 -14.81 26.88
N VAL A 339 -6.76 -15.08 26.44
CA VAL A 339 -5.78 -15.80 27.28
C VAL A 339 -5.49 -14.96 28.53
N LYS A 340 -5.57 -15.58 29.70
CA LYS A 340 -5.11 -14.99 30.94
C LYS A 340 -3.60 -14.84 30.87
N ASP A 341 -3.05 -13.75 31.26
CA ASP A 341 -1.60 -13.44 31.16
C ASP A 341 -1.06 -13.46 29.73
N ALA A 342 -1.90 -13.04 28.75
CA ALA A 342 -1.48 -12.90 27.37
C ALA A 342 -0.33 -11.89 27.24
N SER A 343 0.57 -12.12 26.26
CA SER A 343 1.65 -11.21 25.90
C SER A 343 1.17 -9.76 25.81
N PRO A 344 1.92 -8.77 26.33
CA PRO A 344 1.60 -7.35 26.20
C PRO A 344 1.44 -6.88 24.73
N GLY A 345 2.00 -7.62 23.77
CA GLY A 345 1.76 -7.40 22.34
C GLY A 345 0.37 -7.84 21.86
N CYS A 346 -0.43 -8.49 22.69
CA CYS A 346 -1.77 -8.91 22.35
C CYS A 346 -2.77 -7.75 22.38
N MET A 347 -3.53 -7.64 21.30
CA MET A 347 -4.63 -6.67 21.14
C MET A 347 -5.86 -7.38 20.55
N PRO A 348 -6.36 -8.47 21.18
CA PRO A 348 -7.41 -9.29 20.61
C PRO A 348 -8.69 -8.50 20.35
N ILE A 349 -9.43 -8.89 19.31
CA ILE A 349 -10.71 -8.27 18.96
C ILE A 349 -11.83 -8.97 19.74
N PRO A 350 -12.54 -8.25 20.62
CA PRO A 350 -13.65 -8.85 21.36
C PRO A 350 -14.87 -9.08 20.46
N VAL A 351 -15.51 -10.22 20.63
CA VAL A 351 -16.75 -10.63 19.95
C VAL A 351 -17.91 -10.63 20.93
N SER A 352 -18.98 -9.92 20.57
CA SER A 352 -20.19 -9.84 21.39
C SER A 352 -20.90 -11.20 21.53
N SER A 353 -21.59 -11.42 22.64
CA SER A 353 -22.45 -12.59 22.81
C SER A 353 -23.61 -12.64 21.82
N GLY A 354 -24.02 -11.51 21.29
CA GLY A 354 -25.04 -11.37 20.26
C GLY A 354 -24.48 -11.23 18.84
N ASP A 355 -23.22 -11.64 18.57
CA ASP A 355 -22.68 -11.65 17.21
C ASP A 355 -23.44 -12.67 16.35
N ASP A 356 -23.91 -12.25 15.17
CA ASP A 356 -24.77 -13.02 14.28
C ASP A 356 -24.12 -14.29 13.72
N PHE A 357 -22.78 -14.34 13.69
CA PHE A 357 -22.04 -15.46 13.13
C PHE A 357 -21.20 -16.21 14.18
N TYR A 358 -20.33 -15.55 14.91
CA TYR A 358 -19.39 -16.21 15.82
C TYR A 358 -20.03 -16.75 17.08
N SER A 359 -21.19 -16.21 17.49
CA SER A 359 -21.88 -16.65 18.72
C SER A 359 -22.29 -18.12 18.68
N GLN A 360 -22.69 -18.64 17.52
CA GLN A 360 -23.08 -20.03 17.31
C GLN A 360 -21.95 -21.03 17.56
N TYR A 361 -20.71 -20.58 17.45
CA TYR A 361 -19.50 -21.38 17.70
C TYR A 361 -18.89 -21.11 19.09
N GLY A 362 -19.56 -20.32 19.93
CA GLY A 362 -19.04 -19.94 21.24
C GLY A 362 -17.86 -18.97 21.22
N VAL A 363 -17.51 -18.40 20.03
CA VAL A 363 -16.36 -17.51 19.88
C VAL A 363 -16.64 -16.13 20.47
N ARG A 364 -15.73 -15.65 21.31
CA ARG A 364 -15.77 -14.36 22.01
C ARG A 364 -14.50 -13.52 21.76
N CYS A 365 -13.52 -14.10 21.09
CA CYS A 365 -12.19 -13.51 20.92
C CYS A 365 -11.63 -13.87 19.55
N ILE A 366 -11.27 -12.88 18.75
CA ILE A 366 -10.48 -13.06 17.51
C ILE A 366 -9.04 -12.67 17.82
N HIS A 367 -8.12 -13.57 17.53
CA HIS A 367 -6.70 -13.35 17.77
C HIS A 367 -6.18 -12.16 16.96
N PHE A 368 -5.43 -11.28 17.63
CA PHE A 368 -4.75 -10.16 16.99
C PHE A 368 -3.47 -9.82 17.77
N MET A 369 -2.34 -9.84 17.09
CA MET A 369 -1.04 -9.46 17.60
C MET A 369 -0.64 -8.10 17.01
N ARG A 370 -0.08 -7.22 17.84
CA ARG A 370 0.42 -5.91 17.42
C ARG A 370 1.60 -6.03 16.47
N SER A 371 1.77 -5.03 15.63
CA SER A 371 2.91 -4.90 14.74
C SER A 371 4.18 -4.55 15.52
N ALA A 372 5.30 -5.14 15.08
CA ALA A 372 6.61 -4.85 15.65
C ALA A 372 6.98 -3.37 15.42
N VAL A 373 7.65 -2.81 16.42
CA VAL A 373 8.10 -1.42 16.44
C VAL A 373 9.56 -1.35 16.02
N ALA A 374 9.89 -0.35 15.23
CA ALA A 374 11.26 -0.05 14.85
C ALA A 374 12.00 0.68 15.96
N PRO A 375 13.32 0.48 16.10
CA PRO A 375 14.15 1.38 16.86
C PRO A 375 14.06 2.81 16.32
N MET A 376 14.30 3.79 17.18
CA MET A 376 14.26 5.19 16.78
C MET A 376 15.33 5.52 15.77
N ARG A 377 14.97 6.40 14.87
CA ARG A 377 15.78 6.84 13.75
C ARG A 377 16.80 7.90 14.15
N ASP A 378 16.35 8.85 14.96
CA ASP A 378 17.15 9.99 15.38
C ASP A 378 17.69 9.76 16.78
N CYS A 379 19.01 9.85 16.92
CA CYS A 379 19.68 9.62 18.19
C CYS A 379 19.29 10.61 19.28
N ASP A 380 18.74 11.73 18.87
CA ASP A 380 18.47 12.88 19.72
C ASP A 380 16.97 13.04 20.07
N SER A 381 16.08 12.27 19.44
CA SER A 381 14.64 12.40 19.65
C SER A 381 14.04 11.18 20.31
N VAL A 382 13.24 11.47 21.31
CA VAL A 382 12.31 10.53 21.89
C VAL A 382 10.99 10.69 21.17
N GLY A 383 10.40 9.59 20.75
CA GLY A 383 9.17 9.67 20.00
C GLY A 383 8.22 8.50 20.28
N HIS A 384 7.15 8.53 19.57
CA HIS A 384 6.16 7.49 19.53
C HIS A 384 6.63 6.28 18.71
N GLY A 385 6.14 5.09 19.05
CA GLY A 385 6.45 3.86 18.32
C GLY A 385 6.06 3.95 16.84
N ARG A 386 6.99 3.58 15.96
CA ARG A 386 6.77 3.42 14.51
C ARG A 386 6.88 1.96 14.14
N GLN A 387 6.03 1.47 13.25
CA GLN A 387 6.01 0.07 12.86
C GLN A 387 7.04 -0.23 11.77
N LEU A 388 7.57 -1.45 11.78
CA LEU A 388 8.51 -1.97 10.79
C LEU A 388 7.79 -2.47 9.53
N SER A 389 8.41 -2.27 8.35
CA SER A 389 8.08 -3.06 7.15
C SER A 389 9.07 -4.23 6.98
N GLY A 390 8.54 -5.41 6.71
CA GLY A 390 9.33 -6.63 6.47
C GLY A 390 9.85 -6.79 5.04
N VAL A 391 9.56 -5.83 4.15
CA VAL A 391 10.00 -5.79 2.76
C VAL A 391 10.49 -4.38 2.43
N SER A 392 11.14 -4.20 1.29
CA SER A 392 11.47 -2.86 0.77
C SER A 392 10.20 -2.04 0.53
N HIS A 393 10.33 -0.72 0.58
CA HIS A 393 9.21 0.20 0.36
C HIS A 393 9.20 0.72 -1.09
N PHE A 394 9.67 -0.09 -2.04
CA PHE A 394 9.73 0.24 -3.45
C PHE A 394 8.90 -0.74 -4.27
N ILE A 395 8.50 -0.34 -5.47
CA ILE A 395 8.04 -1.29 -6.48
C ILE A 395 9.29 -1.88 -7.14
N ASP A 396 9.88 -2.90 -6.53
CA ASP A 396 11.19 -3.45 -6.90
C ASP A 396 11.22 -4.97 -7.06
N GLY A 397 10.04 -5.59 -7.09
CA GLY A 397 9.89 -7.01 -7.27
C GLY A 397 10.28 -7.82 -6.03
N SER A 398 10.24 -7.24 -4.83
CA SER A 398 10.50 -7.98 -3.59
C SER A 398 9.57 -9.19 -3.44
N ALA A 399 8.34 -9.09 -3.93
CA ALA A 399 7.38 -10.19 -3.99
C ALA A 399 7.86 -11.39 -4.86
N ILE A 400 8.74 -11.12 -5.84
CA ILE A 400 9.30 -12.12 -6.75
C ILE A 400 10.65 -12.63 -6.22
N TYR A 401 11.52 -11.70 -5.82
CA TYR A 401 12.95 -11.95 -5.57
C TYR A 401 13.33 -12.03 -4.09
N GLY A 402 12.39 -11.69 -3.19
CA GLY A 402 12.67 -11.53 -1.78
C GLY A 402 13.29 -10.19 -1.41
N ALA A 403 13.27 -9.88 -0.11
CA ALA A 403 13.75 -8.61 0.46
C ALA A 403 15.15 -8.73 1.10
N SER A 404 15.89 -9.82 0.85
CA SER A 404 17.27 -10.00 1.32
C SER A 404 18.12 -10.75 0.30
N SER A 405 19.44 -10.57 0.37
CA SER A 405 20.38 -11.30 -0.49
C SER A 405 20.33 -12.81 -0.26
N LYS A 406 20.07 -13.26 0.96
CA LYS A 406 19.95 -14.67 1.31
C LYS A 406 18.72 -15.29 0.67
N GLN A 407 17.56 -14.67 0.83
CA GLN A 407 16.31 -15.10 0.21
C GLN A 407 16.43 -15.14 -1.32
N ALA A 408 17.00 -14.08 -1.93
CA ALA A 408 17.24 -14.05 -3.36
C ALA A 408 18.17 -15.19 -3.82
N HIS A 409 19.20 -15.51 -3.04
CA HIS A 409 20.09 -16.64 -3.31
C HIS A 409 19.33 -17.99 -3.26
N GLU A 410 18.47 -18.17 -2.27
CA GLU A 410 17.66 -19.39 -2.13
C GLU A 410 16.67 -19.60 -3.27
N LEU A 411 16.14 -18.52 -3.84
CA LEU A 411 15.17 -18.57 -4.95
C LEU A 411 15.82 -18.76 -6.33
N ARG A 412 17.16 -18.59 -6.46
CA ARG A 412 17.88 -18.73 -7.72
C ARG A 412 18.15 -20.19 -8.07
N ALA A 413 18.07 -20.51 -9.36
CA ALA A 413 18.52 -21.81 -9.90
C ALA A 413 20.05 -21.93 -9.94
N HIS A 414 20.77 -20.78 -9.94
CA HIS A 414 22.24 -20.69 -10.09
C HIS A 414 22.76 -21.22 -11.43
N GLU A 415 21.91 -21.19 -12.44
CA GLU A 415 22.21 -21.62 -13.79
C GLU A 415 21.45 -20.79 -14.82
N GLY A 416 22.13 -20.18 -15.76
CA GLY A 416 21.55 -19.39 -16.85
C GLY A 416 20.72 -18.19 -16.38
N GLY A 417 21.04 -17.63 -15.23
CA GLY A 417 20.36 -16.48 -14.65
C GLY A 417 18.91 -16.71 -14.20
N ARG A 418 18.46 -17.96 -14.07
CA ARG A 418 17.05 -18.30 -13.81
C ARG A 418 16.70 -18.33 -12.33
N LEU A 419 15.43 -18.14 -12.05
CA LEU A 419 14.79 -18.52 -10.80
C LEU A 419 14.53 -20.03 -10.78
N LYS A 420 14.55 -20.62 -9.58
CA LYS A 420 14.09 -22.00 -9.38
C LYS A 420 12.66 -22.14 -9.83
N SER A 421 12.35 -23.21 -10.52
CA SER A 421 11.01 -23.53 -10.96
C SER A 421 10.75 -25.03 -10.91
N LEU A 422 9.48 -25.39 -10.75
CA LEU A 422 8.99 -26.74 -10.96
C LEU A 422 8.49 -26.84 -12.39
N PHE A 423 9.18 -27.62 -13.23
CA PHE A 423 8.73 -27.89 -14.58
C PHE A 423 7.95 -29.19 -14.63
N HIS A 424 6.64 -29.09 -14.91
CA HIS A 424 5.79 -30.25 -15.06
C HIS A 424 5.86 -30.75 -16.51
N ARG A 425 6.67 -31.77 -16.77
CA ARG A 425 6.95 -32.31 -18.12
C ARG A 425 5.68 -32.68 -18.92
N ARG A 426 4.67 -33.22 -18.25
CA ARG A 426 3.42 -33.66 -18.90
C ARG A 426 2.55 -32.52 -19.44
N PHE A 427 2.64 -31.33 -18.81
CA PHE A 427 1.76 -30.20 -19.14
C PHE A 427 2.54 -28.99 -19.64
N HIS A 428 3.86 -29.10 -19.83
CA HIS A 428 4.77 -28.02 -20.22
C HIS A 428 4.63 -26.73 -19.37
N ASN A 429 4.17 -26.88 -18.12
CA ASN A 429 3.97 -25.76 -17.20
C ASN A 429 5.19 -25.51 -16.31
N GLU A 430 5.65 -24.27 -16.30
CA GLU A 430 6.66 -23.77 -15.38
C GLU A 430 5.94 -23.09 -14.20
N LEU A 431 6.13 -23.61 -13.00
CA LEU A 431 5.49 -23.14 -11.75
C LEU A 431 6.56 -22.75 -10.75
N PRO A 432 6.25 -21.94 -9.71
CA PRO A 432 7.18 -21.71 -8.62
C PRO A 432 7.62 -23.04 -7.96
N PRO A 433 8.83 -23.08 -7.36
CA PRO A 433 9.28 -24.27 -6.65
C PRO A 433 8.39 -24.60 -5.46
N LEU A 434 8.29 -25.88 -5.11
CA LEU A 434 7.52 -26.28 -3.95
C LEU A 434 8.19 -25.84 -2.65
N ASP A 435 7.41 -25.30 -1.77
CA ASP A 435 7.75 -25.13 -0.37
C ASP A 435 7.66 -26.48 0.36
N ARG A 436 8.80 -26.98 0.80
CA ARG A 436 8.88 -28.28 1.48
C ARG A 436 8.34 -28.26 2.91
N THR A 437 8.31 -27.07 3.53
CA THR A 437 7.80 -26.93 4.89
C THR A 437 6.27 -26.94 4.91
N LYS A 438 5.64 -26.48 3.81
CA LYS A 438 4.19 -26.29 3.67
C LYS A 438 3.56 -25.33 4.69
N ASP A 439 4.37 -24.59 5.44
CA ASP A 439 3.88 -23.70 6.50
C ASP A 439 3.00 -22.54 5.99
N ALA A 440 3.16 -22.21 4.69
CA ALA A 440 2.38 -21.15 4.03
C ALA A 440 1.07 -21.64 3.42
N CYS A 441 0.68 -22.91 3.64
CA CYS A 441 -0.49 -23.52 3.01
C CYS A 441 -1.38 -24.25 4.01
N ASP A 442 -2.59 -24.58 3.56
CA ASP A 442 -3.47 -25.48 4.28
C ASP A 442 -2.77 -26.85 4.44
N PRO A 443 -2.82 -27.50 5.62
CA PRO A 443 -2.20 -28.81 5.82
C PRO A 443 -2.68 -29.89 4.84
N GLY A 444 -3.88 -29.75 4.28
CA GLY A 444 -4.43 -30.63 3.26
C GLY A 444 -4.00 -30.29 1.83
N ALA A 445 -3.32 -29.18 1.61
CA ALA A 445 -2.88 -28.81 0.28
C ALA A 445 -1.78 -29.73 -0.23
N GLU A 446 -1.99 -30.29 -1.43
CA GLU A 446 -0.96 -31.14 -2.07
C GLU A 446 0.18 -30.32 -2.66
N MET A 447 -0.08 -29.07 -3.04
CA MET A 447 0.93 -28.12 -3.50
C MET A 447 1.01 -26.93 -2.58
N CYS A 448 2.20 -26.42 -2.39
CA CYS A 448 2.51 -25.17 -1.69
C CYS A 448 3.73 -24.56 -2.37
N PHE A 449 3.66 -23.32 -2.78
CA PHE A 449 4.71 -22.70 -3.57
C PHE A 449 5.59 -21.76 -2.74
N LEU A 450 6.88 -21.77 -3.04
CA LEU A 450 7.89 -20.87 -2.49
C LEU A 450 8.15 -19.73 -3.48
N THR A 451 7.99 -18.48 -3.04
CA THR A 451 8.24 -17.26 -3.82
C THR A 451 8.98 -16.21 -2.99
N GLY A 452 9.17 -15.02 -3.52
CA GLY A 452 9.77 -13.90 -2.80
C GLY A 452 8.94 -13.40 -1.61
N ASP A 453 7.63 -13.66 -1.60
CA ASP A 453 6.76 -13.32 -0.47
C ASP A 453 6.03 -14.56 0.06
N ALA A 454 6.07 -14.75 1.37
CA ALA A 454 5.46 -15.90 2.05
C ALA A 454 3.92 -15.92 1.95
N ARG A 455 3.28 -14.81 1.56
CA ARG A 455 1.83 -14.72 1.37
C ARG A 455 1.34 -15.17 -0.01
N SER A 456 2.24 -15.59 -0.89
CA SER A 456 1.90 -15.93 -2.29
C SER A 456 0.80 -16.97 -2.44
N ASN A 457 0.70 -17.93 -1.50
CA ASN A 457 -0.32 -18.98 -1.53
C ASN A 457 -1.68 -18.56 -0.94
N GLN A 458 -1.83 -17.28 -0.54
CA GLN A 458 -3.02 -16.81 0.16
C GLN A 458 -4.31 -16.93 -0.65
N LEU A 459 -4.23 -16.72 -1.97
CA LEU A 459 -5.34 -16.84 -2.91
C LEU A 459 -4.83 -17.48 -4.20
N ILE A 460 -5.60 -18.37 -4.79
CA ILE A 460 -5.18 -19.10 -6.00
C ILE A 460 -4.84 -18.16 -7.18
N SER A 461 -5.57 -17.06 -7.34
CA SER A 461 -5.29 -16.03 -8.34
C SER A 461 -4.00 -15.25 -8.06
N LEU A 462 -3.61 -15.11 -6.79
CA LEU A 462 -2.32 -14.52 -6.43
C LEU A 462 -1.16 -15.41 -6.86
N VAL A 463 -1.29 -16.73 -6.70
CA VAL A 463 -0.32 -17.72 -7.20
C VAL A 463 -0.12 -17.59 -8.71
N ALA A 464 -1.20 -17.32 -9.46
CA ALA A 464 -1.12 -17.10 -10.91
C ALA A 464 -0.24 -15.89 -11.25
N VAL A 465 -0.41 -14.77 -10.55
CA VAL A 465 0.39 -13.55 -10.78
C VAL A 465 1.86 -13.78 -10.39
N HIS A 466 2.16 -14.45 -9.28
CA HIS A 466 3.52 -14.85 -8.92
C HIS A 466 4.14 -15.77 -9.98
N THR A 467 3.36 -16.70 -10.52
CA THR A 467 3.80 -17.60 -11.59
C THR A 467 4.09 -16.83 -12.89
N LEU A 468 3.27 -15.84 -13.23
CA LEU A 468 3.48 -14.96 -14.38
C LEU A 468 4.86 -14.28 -14.34
N PHE A 469 5.19 -13.63 -13.23
CA PHE A 469 6.47 -12.92 -13.09
C PHE A 469 7.65 -13.85 -12.96
N LEU A 470 7.51 -15.03 -12.39
CA LEU A 470 8.53 -16.08 -12.40
C LEU A 470 8.85 -16.53 -13.84
N ARG A 471 7.80 -16.82 -14.62
CA ARG A 471 7.93 -17.21 -16.03
C ARG A 471 8.58 -16.12 -16.85
N GLU A 472 8.15 -14.86 -16.66
CA GLU A 472 8.71 -13.71 -17.36
C GLU A 472 10.20 -13.57 -17.08
N HIS A 473 10.62 -13.64 -15.82
CA HIS A 473 12.03 -13.63 -15.45
C HIS A 473 12.82 -14.75 -16.17
N ASN A 474 12.31 -15.98 -16.12
CA ASN A 474 12.99 -17.13 -16.73
C ASN A 474 13.00 -17.07 -18.25
N ARG A 475 11.94 -16.55 -18.88
CA ARG A 475 11.86 -16.28 -20.32
C ARG A 475 12.92 -15.26 -20.76
N LEU A 476 13.01 -14.14 -20.03
CA LEU A 476 14.01 -13.10 -20.30
C LEU A 476 15.43 -13.63 -20.11
N ALA A 477 15.72 -14.35 -19.02
CA ALA A 477 17.03 -14.92 -18.76
C ALA A 477 17.48 -15.87 -19.87
N ARG A 478 16.58 -16.76 -20.34
CA ARG A 478 16.88 -17.66 -21.48
C ARG A 478 17.18 -16.88 -22.76
N ARG A 479 16.40 -15.84 -23.06
CA ARG A 479 16.61 -15.04 -24.28
C ARG A 479 17.88 -14.21 -24.21
N LEU A 480 18.18 -13.61 -23.06
CA LEU A 480 19.43 -12.87 -22.84
C LEU A 480 20.66 -13.78 -22.96
N GLN A 481 20.57 -15.01 -22.46
CA GLN A 481 21.64 -16.01 -22.63
C GLN A 481 21.90 -16.38 -24.11
N GLN A 482 20.83 -16.47 -24.91
CA GLN A 482 20.97 -16.71 -26.35
C GLN A 482 21.63 -15.54 -27.09
N LEU A 483 21.31 -14.30 -26.68
CA LEU A 483 21.87 -13.08 -27.27
C LEU A 483 23.32 -12.84 -26.85
N ASN A 484 23.63 -13.19 -25.60
CA ASN A 484 24.92 -12.93 -24.93
C ASN A 484 25.45 -14.20 -24.26
N PRO A 485 25.94 -15.20 -25.02
CA PRO A 485 26.41 -16.47 -24.46
C PRO A 485 27.57 -16.34 -23.48
N HIS A 486 28.29 -15.22 -23.54
CA HIS A 486 29.42 -14.91 -22.66
C HIS A 486 29.04 -14.30 -21.31
N TRP A 487 27.77 -13.92 -21.12
CA TRP A 487 27.32 -13.36 -19.82
C TRP A 487 27.30 -14.44 -18.73
N SER A 488 27.80 -14.06 -17.56
CA SER A 488 27.75 -14.92 -16.39
C SER A 488 26.32 -15.16 -15.90
N ASP A 489 26.07 -16.23 -15.16
CA ASP A 489 24.80 -16.52 -14.50
C ASP A 489 24.31 -15.32 -13.65
N LYS A 490 25.25 -14.64 -12.95
CA LYS A 490 24.92 -13.45 -12.16
C LYS A 490 24.48 -12.28 -13.03
N THR A 491 25.13 -12.03 -14.15
CA THR A 491 24.78 -10.96 -15.09
C THR A 491 23.42 -11.20 -15.71
N LEU A 492 23.17 -12.40 -16.22
CA LEU A 492 21.89 -12.83 -16.78
C LEU A 492 20.73 -12.63 -15.78
N TYR A 493 20.94 -13.08 -14.54
CA TYR A 493 19.95 -12.91 -13.47
C TYR A 493 19.62 -11.45 -13.17
N GLN A 494 20.65 -10.62 -13.00
CA GLN A 494 20.44 -9.21 -12.64
C GLN A 494 19.85 -8.39 -13.79
N GLU A 495 20.22 -8.68 -15.04
CA GLU A 495 19.61 -8.01 -16.20
C GLU A 495 18.14 -8.42 -16.39
N ALA A 496 17.82 -9.72 -16.27
CA ALA A 496 16.44 -10.19 -16.30
C ALA A 496 15.62 -9.56 -15.16
N ARG A 497 16.16 -9.52 -13.93
CA ARG A 497 15.53 -8.85 -12.78
C ARG A 497 15.27 -7.37 -13.06
N ARG A 498 16.26 -6.65 -13.62
CA ARG A 498 16.13 -5.22 -13.93
C ARG A 498 15.01 -4.96 -14.94
N ILE A 499 14.87 -5.81 -15.96
CA ILE A 499 13.81 -5.70 -16.96
C ILE A 499 12.44 -5.99 -16.34
N VAL A 500 12.29 -7.07 -15.56
CA VAL A 500 11.02 -7.41 -14.89
C VAL A 500 10.55 -6.29 -13.97
N ILE A 501 11.46 -5.70 -13.18
CA ILE A 501 11.12 -4.57 -12.30
C ILE A 501 10.64 -3.37 -13.13
N ALA A 502 11.29 -3.08 -14.24
CA ALA A 502 10.90 -2.00 -15.13
C ALA A 502 9.50 -2.22 -15.74
N GLN A 503 9.20 -3.46 -16.17
CA GLN A 503 7.87 -3.85 -16.65
C GLN A 503 6.82 -3.71 -15.54
N LEU A 504 7.13 -4.16 -14.32
CA LEU A 504 6.24 -4.05 -13.16
C LEU A 504 5.93 -2.58 -12.84
N GLN A 505 6.95 -1.72 -12.81
CA GLN A 505 6.77 -0.28 -12.59
C GLN A 505 5.96 0.37 -13.72
N HIS A 506 6.25 0.02 -14.98
CA HIS A 506 5.52 0.57 -16.12
C HIS A 506 4.03 0.23 -16.10
N ILE A 507 3.68 -1.03 -15.86
CA ILE A 507 2.29 -1.50 -15.74
C ILE A 507 1.59 -0.87 -14.53
N ALA A 508 2.27 -0.80 -13.39
CA ALA A 508 1.71 -0.20 -12.18
C ALA A 508 1.30 1.26 -12.39
N PHE A 509 2.18 2.08 -13.00
CA PHE A 509 1.94 3.51 -13.21
C PHE A 509 1.09 3.80 -14.45
N GLY A 510 1.25 3.02 -15.53
CA GLY A 510 0.59 3.25 -16.81
C GLY A 510 -0.81 2.67 -16.93
N GLU A 511 -1.06 1.49 -16.32
CA GLU A 511 -2.32 0.77 -16.49
C GLU A 511 -3.14 0.66 -15.20
N TYR A 512 -2.51 0.32 -14.08
CA TYR A 512 -3.19 0.03 -12.80
C TYR A 512 -3.61 1.31 -12.06
N LEU A 513 -2.66 2.18 -11.75
CA LEU A 513 -2.89 3.37 -10.91
C LEU A 513 -3.94 4.34 -11.47
N PRO A 514 -3.99 4.61 -12.80
CA PRO A 514 -5.03 5.47 -13.36
C PRO A 514 -6.45 4.97 -13.09
N LYS A 515 -6.64 3.65 -13.05
CA LYS A 515 -7.94 3.02 -12.72
C LYS A 515 -8.25 3.05 -11.23
N VAL A 516 -7.22 3.13 -10.37
CA VAL A 516 -7.41 3.17 -8.92
C VAL A 516 -7.77 4.56 -8.45
N VAL A 517 -6.95 5.56 -8.77
CA VAL A 517 -7.10 6.93 -8.24
C VAL A 517 -7.81 7.91 -9.19
N GLY A 518 -8.08 7.48 -10.43
CA GLY A 518 -8.68 8.31 -11.47
C GLY A 518 -7.70 9.31 -12.12
N PRO A 519 -8.01 9.77 -13.35
CA PRO A 519 -7.12 10.62 -14.15
C PRO A 519 -6.83 11.96 -13.48
N ARG A 520 -7.78 12.45 -12.71
CA ARG A 520 -7.67 13.73 -11.99
C ARG A 520 -6.55 13.70 -10.94
N TYR A 521 -6.39 12.62 -10.17
CA TYR A 521 -5.32 12.46 -9.18
C TYR A 521 -3.97 12.14 -9.84
N ILE A 522 -3.96 11.44 -10.96
CA ILE A 522 -2.76 11.26 -11.79
C ILE A 522 -2.19 12.62 -12.22
N ALA A 523 -3.05 13.52 -12.72
CA ALA A 523 -2.65 14.87 -13.11
C ALA A 523 -2.21 15.73 -11.93
N LEU A 524 -2.98 15.71 -10.82
CA LEU A 524 -2.73 16.51 -9.62
C LEU A 524 -1.39 16.20 -8.97
N TYR A 525 -1.00 14.92 -8.93
CA TYR A 525 0.26 14.44 -8.35
C TYR A 525 1.38 14.25 -9.38
N ARG A 526 1.15 14.65 -10.66
CA ARG A 526 2.11 14.54 -11.77
C ARG A 526 2.68 13.13 -11.94
N LEU A 527 1.79 12.14 -11.88
CA LEU A 527 2.14 10.72 -11.97
C LEU A 527 2.19 10.19 -13.40
N HIS A 528 2.08 11.07 -14.40
CA HIS A 528 2.20 10.68 -15.81
C HIS A 528 3.60 10.17 -16.13
N LEU A 529 3.65 9.04 -16.79
CA LEU A 529 4.90 8.51 -17.33
C LEU A 529 5.40 9.37 -18.53
N PRO A 530 6.71 9.45 -18.76
CA PRO A 530 7.25 10.18 -19.90
C PRO A 530 6.86 9.51 -21.22
N THR A 531 6.88 10.29 -22.31
CA THR A 531 6.65 9.77 -23.65
C THR A 531 7.70 8.72 -24.03
N ALA A 532 7.33 7.81 -24.96
CA ALA A 532 8.18 6.69 -25.31
C ALA A 532 9.59 7.12 -25.78
N GLY A 533 10.60 6.57 -25.13
CA GLY A 533 12.00 6.87 -25.39
C GLY A 533 12.54 8.15 -24.75
N THR A 534 11.76 8.79 -23.90
CA THR A 534 12.20 9.97 -23.15
C THR A 534 12.54 9.56 -21.70
N TYR A 535 13.70 10.01 -21.22
CA TYR A 535 14.05 9.85 -19.82
C TYR A 535 13.24 10.82 -18.96
N SER A 536 12.98 10.40 -17.71
CA SER A 536 12.45 11.27 -16.66
C SER A 536 13.57 11.82 -15.80
N ASP A 537 13.29 12.94 -15.14
CA ASP A 537 14.07 13.55 -14.07
C ASP A 537 13.31 13.53 -12.74
N PHE A 538 12.52 12.49 -12.52
CA PHE A 538 11.63 12.40 -11.36
C PHE A 538 12.37 12.34 -10.02
N TYR A 539 13.57 11.78 -10.01
CA TYR A 539 14.28 11.51 -8.76
C TYR A 539 14.65 12.78 -8.00
N ASN A 540 14.25 12.82 -6.74
CA ASN A 540 14.62 13.85 -5.79
C ASN A 540 15.20 13.19 -4.53
N HIS A 541 16.49 13.39 -4.27
CA HIS A 541 17.19 12.81 -3.14
C HIS A 541 16.69 13.29 -1.76
N HIS A 542 15.89 14.33 -1.70
CA HIS A 542 15.22 14.80 -0.50
C HIS A 542 13.88 14.06 -0.24
N THR A 543 13.37 13.28 -1.19
CA THR A 543 12.12 12.54 -1.04
C THR A 543 12.37 11.21 -0.36
N ASN A 544 11.79 11.01 0.83
CA ASN A 544 11.78 9.73 1.52
C ASN A 544 10.65 8.85 0.95
N PRO A 545 10.96 7.73 0.26
CA PRO A 545 9.96 6.85 -0.32
C PRO A 545 9.28 5.91 0.68
N SER A 546 9.70 5.93 1.95
CA SER A 546 9.18 5.00 2.95
C SER A 546 7.67 5.08 3.05
N VAL A 547 7.01 3.90 3.07
CA VAL A 547 5.55 3.82 3.12
C VAL A 547 4.98 4.41 4.39
N SER A 548 3.86 5.10 4.28
CA SER A 548 3.13 5.60 5.43
C SER A 548 2.21 4.54 6.02
N SER A 549 1.99 4.60 7.33
CA SER A 549 1.04 3.72 8.02
C SER A 549 -0.37 3.87 7.46
N GLU A 550 -0.82 5.09 7.18
CA GLU A 550 -2.14 5.40 6.60
C GLU A 550 -2.36 4.70 5.26
N PHE A 551 -1.33 4.71 4.43
CA PHE A 551 -1.36 4.02 3.14
C PHE A 551 -1.43 2.49 3.32
N THR A 552 -0.54 1.90 4.14
CA THR A 552 -0.40 0.44 4.24
C THR A 552 -1.51 -0.25 5.02
N VAL A 553 -2.08 0.41 6.05
CA VAL A 553 -3.08 -0.23 6.92
C VAL A 553 -4.51 0.22 6.64
N ALA A 554 -4.69 1.25 5.82
CA ALA A 554 -6.01 1.75 5.43
C ALA A 554 -6.16 1.91 3.91
N ALA A 555 -5.55 2.93 3.30
CA ALA A 555 -5.89 3.33 1.93
C ALA A 555 -5.62 2.23 0.90
N PHE A 556 -4.46 1.57 0.90
CA PHE A 556 -4.15 0.51 -0.06
C PHE A 556 -4.77 -0.86 0.30
N ARG A 557 -5.58 -0.91 1.37
CA ARG A 557 -6.43 -2.08 1.68
C ARG A 557 -7.84 -1.99 1.09
N PHE A 558 -8.12 -0.99 0.28
CA PHE A 558 -9.38 -0.87 -0.45
C PHE A 558 -9.73 -2.13 -1.22
N GLY A 559 -8.72 -2.82 -1.78
CA GLY A 559 -8.88 -4.05 -2.55
C GLY A 559 -9.53 -5.21 -1.78
N HIS A 560 -9.65 -5.14 -0.45
CA HIS A 560 -10.34 -6.18 0.31
C HIS A 560 -11.86 -6.15 0.07
N SER A 561 -12.49 -5.00 -0.21
CA SER A 561 -13.91 -4.98 -0.58
C SER A 561 -14.13 -5.45 -2.01
N THR A 562 -13.11 -5.41 -2.88
CA THR A 562 -13.25 -5.79 -4.29
C THR A 562 -13.19 -7.31 -4.55
N VAL A 563 -12.96 -8.13 -3.53
CA VAL A 563 -12.86 -9.59 -3.65
C VAL A 563 -14.25 -10.20 -3.78
N PRO A 564 -14.54 -10.93 -4.87
CA PRO A 564 -15.83 -11.59 -5.04
C PRO A 564 -15.99 -12.79 -4.09
N SER A 565 -17.21 -13.09 -3.68
CA SER A 565 -17.53 -14.25 -2.83
C SER A 565 -17.31 -15.59 -3.53
N LYS A 566 -17.38 -15.59 -4.87
CA LYS A 566 -17.09 -16.74 -5.73
C LYS A 566 -16.12 -16.34 -6.82
N LEU A 567 -15.17 -17.22 -7.12
CA LEU A 567 -14.36 -17.15 -8.33
C LEU A 567 -15.02 -17.98 -9.41
N GLU A 568 -15.26 -17.37 -10.55
CA GLU A 568 -15.72 -18.04 -11.75
C GLU A 568 -14.52 -18.66 -12.47
N LEU A 569 -14.61 -19.94 -12.76
CA LEU A 569 -13.57 -20.73 -13.42
C LEU A 569 -14.16 -21.39 -14.66
N HIS A 570 -13.33 -21.89 -15.54
CA HIS A 570 -13.75 -22.57 -16.76
C HIS A 570 -14.75 -23.74 -16.50
N ASP A 571 -14.58 -24.44 -15.39
CA ASP A 571 -15.36 -25.63 -15.00
C ASP A 571 -16.49 -25.34 -14.00
N GLY A 572 -16.79 -24.06 -13.80
CA GLY A 572 -17.82 -23.60 -12.86
C GLY A 572 -17.32 -22.59 -11.86
N SER A 573 -18.12 -22.26 -10.86
CA SER A 573 -17.75 -21.32 -9.80
C SER A 573 -17.33 -22.02 -8.52
N VAL A 574 -16.35 -21.44 -7.80
CA VAL A 574 -15.90 -21.91 -6.49
C VAL A 574 -16.00 -20.79 -5.47
N ASP A 575 -16.45 -21.10 -4.26
CA ASP A 575 -16.39 -20.12 -3.17
C ASP A 575 -14.96 -19.68 -2.95
N THR A 576 -14.71 -18.38 -2.96
CA THR A 576 -13.36 -17.80 -2.88
C THR A 576 -12.58 -18.30 -1.65
N TRP A 577 -13.26 -18.46 -0.50
CA TRP A 577 -12.59 -18.93 0.72
C TRP A 577 -12.02 -20.36 0.62
N ARG A 578 -12.55 -21.20 -0.27
CA ARG A 578 -12.04 -22.56 -0.51
C ARG A 578 -10.73 -22.60 -1.29
N THR A 579 -10.34 -21.47 -1.86
CA THR A 579 -9.08 -21.32 -2.62
C THR A 579 -7.96 -20.75 -1.76
N PHE A 580 -8.23 -20.32 -0.52
CA PHE A 580 -7.23 -19.79 0.37
C PHE A 580 -6.24 -20.85 0.81
N LEU A 581 -4.96 -20.56 0.71
CA LEU A 581 -3.84 -21.40 1.11
C LEU A 581 -3.82 -22.78 0.43
N ASN A 582 -4.55 -22.94 -0.67
CA ASN A 582 -4.68 -24.22 -1.40
C ASN A 582 -4.49 -24.04 -2.91
N PRO A 583 -3.26 -24.02 -3.41
CA PRO A 583 -2.97 -23.91 -4.84
C PRO A 583 -2.97 -25.25 -5.58
N THR A 584 -3.55 -26.32 -5.04
CA THR A 584 -3.48 -27.69 -5.57
C THR A 584 -3.97 -27.79 -7.01
N ARG A 585 -4.93 -26.98 -7.45
CA ARG A 585 -5.47 -26.95 -8.83
C ARG A 585 -4.43 -26.59 -9.90
N PHE A 586 -3.28 -26.00 -9.54
CA PHE A 586 -2.16 -25.83 -10.50
C PHE A 586 -1.56 -27.14 -11.03
N ARG A 587 -1.97 -28.28 -10.47
CA ARG A 587 -1.67 -29.61 -11.05
C ARG A 587 -2.50 -29.94 -12.30
N GLU A 588 -3.60 -29.24 -12.51
CA GLU A 588 -4.50 -29.48 -13.63
C GLU A 588 -3.90 -28.89 -14.92
N ARG A 589 -4.13 -29.58 -16.02
CA ARG A 589 -3.68 -29.14 -17.33
C ARG A 589 -4.43 -27.85 -17.71
N HIS A 590 -3.68 -26.87 -18.22
CA HIS A 590 -4.20 -25.56 -18.65
C HIS A 590 -4.81 -24.67 -17.56
N PHE A 591 -4.90 -25.11 -16.30
CA PHE A 591 -5.51 -24.34 -15.23
C PHE A 591 -4.97 -22.90 -15.10
N TYR A 592 -3.65 -22.71 -15.31
CA TYR A 592 -3.03 -21.38 -15.29
C TYR A 592 -3.64 -20.45 -16.35
N ASP A 593 -3.76 -20.94 -17.60
CA ASP A 593 -4.30 -20.17 -18.72
C ASP A 593 -5.80 -19.91 -18.53
N ASP A 594 -6.54 -20.93 -18.16
CA ASP A 594 -7.99 -20.87 -17.90
C ASP A 594 -8.29 -19.87 -16.76
N LEU A 595 -7.44 -19.83 -15.73
CA LEU A 595 -7.60 -18.89 -14.62
C LEU A 595 -7.38 -17.44 -15.07
N PHE A 596 -6.34 -17.15 -15.87
CA PHE A 596 -6.16 -15.79 -16.42
C PHE A 596 -7.32 -15.37 -17.32
N GLY A 597 -7.86 -16.28 -18.12
CA GLY A 597 -9.08 -16.05 -18.88
C GLY A 597 -10.24 -15.65 -17.97
N ALA A 598 -10.49 -16.42 -16.92
CA ALA A 598 -11.55 -16.15 -15.95
C ALA A 598 -11.39 -14.79 -15.25
N LEU A 599 -10.16 -14.46 -14.78
CA LEU A 599 -9.88 -13.20 -14.06
C LEU A 599 -10.13 -11.95 -14.91
N GLN A 600 -9.99 -12.04 -16.24
CA GLN A 600 -10.23 -10.92 -17.16
C GLN A 600 -11.73 -10.71 -17.42
N HIS A 601 -12.56 -11.75 -17.34
CA HIS A 601 -13.98 -11.66 -17.65
C HIS A 601 -14.85 -11.36 -16.43
N GLN A 602 -14.43 -11.83 -15.26
CA GLN A 602 -15.19 -11.65 -14.04
C GLN A 602 -15.05 -10.23 -13.52
N PRO A 603 -16.15 -9.48 -13.31
CA PRO A 603 -16.07 -8.19 -12.61
C PRO A 603 -15.60 -8.37 -11.19
N MET A 604 -14.71 -7.51 -10.73
CA MET A 604 -14.43 -7.38 -9.29
C MET A 604 -15.67 -6.79 -8.58
N GLN A 605 -15.71 -6.86 -7.25
CA GLN A 605 -16.71 -6.09 -6.49
C GLN A 605 -16.31 -4.60 -6.44
N SER A 606 -17.29 -3.73 -6.22
CA SER A 606 -17.06 -2.30 -6.01
C SER A 606 -16.35 -2.05 -4.67
N VAL A 607 -15.76 -0.86 -4.52
CA VAL A 607 -15.20 -0.41 -3.23
C VAL A 607 -16.30 0.26 -2.45
N ASP A 608 -16.91 -0.47 -1.53
CA ASP A 608 -18.05 -0.04 -0.72
C ASP A 608 -18.22 -0.94 0.53
N GLU A 609 -19.36 -0.85 1.20
CA GLU A 609 -19.72 -1.65 2.36
C GLU A 609 -20.14 -3.10 2.02
N MET A 610 -20.14 -3.49 0.74
CA MET A 610 -20.48 -4.85 0.34
C MET A 610 -19.23 -5.74 0.37
N PHE A 611 -19.09 -6.53 1.42
CA PHE A 611 -17.90 -7.31 1.71
C PHE A 611 -18.20 -8.81 1.69
N SER A 612 -17.40 -9.55 0.93
CA SER A 612 -17.50 -11.01 0.87
C SER A 612 -17.38 -11.69 2.24
N THR A 613 -18.29 -12.61 2.56
CA THR A 613 -18.17 -13.47 3.74
C THR A 613 -16.94 -14.37 3.67
N SER A 614 -16.37 -14.61 2.49
CA SER A 614 -15.07 -15.27 2.35
C SER A 614 -13.99 -14.56 3.16
N LEU A 615 -14.09 -13.23 3.35
CA LEU A 615 -13.13 -12.42 4.09
C LEU A 615 -13.59 -12.05 5.50
N THR A 616 -14.90 -11.92 5.75
CA THR A 616 -15.43 -11.47 7.05
C THR A 616 -15.81 -12.61 7.99
N ARG A 617 -15.87 -13.85 7.47
CA ARG A 617 -16.29 -15.06 8.24
C ARG A 617 -15.40 -16.27 8.00
N PHE A 618 -14.90 -16.44 6.77
CA PHE A 618 -14.24 -17.68 6.34
C PHE A 618 -12.78 -17.52 5.95
N LEU A 619 -12.15 -16.39 6.29
CA LEU A 619 -10.75 -16.20 5.95
C LEU A 619 -9.87 -17.18 6.74
N ASN A 620 -9.08 -18.00 6.02
CA ASN A 620 -8.18 -19.00 6.61
C ASN A 620 -8.86 -19.93 7.61
N VAL A 621 -9.96 -20.55 7.17
CA VAL A 621 -10.64 -21.59 7.95
C VAL A 621 -9.65 -22.70 8.28
N LYS A 622 -9.51 -23.04 9.56
CA LYS A 622 -8.63 -24.12 10.01
C LYS A 622 -9.29 -25.48 9.84
N PRO A 623 -8.51 -26.55 9.66
CA PRO A 623 -9.03 -27.90 9.67
C PRO A 623 -9.89 -28.17 10.91
N GLY A 624 -11.07 -28.73 10.69
CA GLY A 624 -12.04 -29.04 11.73
C GLY A 624 -12.83 -27.85 12.28
N LYS A 625 -12.58 -26.60 11.81
CA LYS A 625 -13.40 -25.43 12.15
C LYS A 625 -14.37 -25.10 11.00
N GLN A 626 -15.50 -24.52 11.37
CA GLN A 626 -16.52 -24.04 10.42
C GLN A 626 -16.49 -22.52 10.26
N TYR A 627 -15.46 -21.85 10.76
CA TYR A 627 -15.25 -20.41 10.69
C TYR A 627 -13.78 -20.08 10.54
N GLY A 628 -13.51 -18.96 9.92
CA GLY A 628 -12.20 -18.35 9.83
C GLY A 628 -12.11 -17.08 10.65
N VAL A 629 -11.27 -16.12 10.24
CA VAL A 629 -11.14 -14.80 10.86
C VAL A 629 -11.85 -13.73 10.02
N ASP A 630 -12.01 -12.55 10.62
CA ASP A 630 -12.65 -11.37 10.01
C ASP A 630 -11.59 -10.36 9.56
N LEU A 631 -11.35 -10.27 8.25
CA LEU A 631 -10.35 -9.36 7.70
C LEU A 631 -10.74 -7.89 7.85
N ALA A 632 -12.01 -7.54 7.72
CA ALA A 632 -12.46 -6.16 7.88
C ALA A 632 -12.24 -5.69 9.33
N ALA A 633 -12.59 -6.52 10.32
CA ALA A 633 -12.28 -6.25 11.72
C ALA A 633 -10.77 -6.14 11.98
N ILE A 634 -9.96 -7.00 11.34
CA ILE A 634 -8.49 -6.94 11.42
C ILE A 634 -7.96 -5.63 10.82
N ASN A 635 -8.53 -5.11 9.72
CA ASN A 635 -8.09 -3.84 9.12
C ASN A 635 -8.36 -2.66 10.06
N ILE A 636 -9.55 -2.61 10.64
CA ILE A 636 -9.92 -1.57 11.62
C ILE A 636 -8.98 -1.64 12.84
N GLN A 637 -8.78 -2.84 13.39
CA GLN A 637 -7.90 -3.06 14.54
C GLN A 637 -6.44 -2.68 14.23
N ARG A 638 -5.97 -2.94 12.99
CA ARG A 638 -4.61 -2.59 12.56
C ARG A 638 -4.42 -1.08 12.42
N GLY A 639 -5.41 -0.35 11.96
CA GLY A 639 -5.39 1.12 11.97
C GLY A 639 -5.19 1.67 13.38
N ARG A 640 -5.90 1.11 14.36
CA ARG A 640 -5.78 1.49 15.78
C ARG A 640 -4.43 1.07 16.39
N ASP A 641 -3.90 -0.10 16.02
CA ASP A 641 -2.57 -0.57 16.45
C ASP A 641 -1.45 0.35 15.92
N HIS A 642 -1.57 0.82 14.69
CA HIS A 642 -0.64 1.79 14.10
C HIS A 642 -0.93 3.24 14.52
N ALA A 643 -1.90 3.46 15.39
CA ALA A 643 -2.34 4.77 15.84
C ALA A 643 -2.67 5.73 14.69
N VAL A 644 -3.23 5.20 13.60
CA VAL A 644 -3.75 6.00 12.50
C VAL A 644 -4.90 6.85 13.03
N ARG A 645 -4.90 8.13 12.68
CA ARG A 645 -5.92 9.08 13.13
C ARG A 645 -7.28 8.79 12.49
N PRO A 646 -8.38 9.32 13.03
CA PRO A 646 -9.70 9.18 12.45
C PRO A 646 -9.78 9.75 11.02
N TYR A 647 -10.76 9.26 10.27
CA TYR A 647 -11.04 9.62 8.87
C TYR A 647 -11.14 11.13 8.62
N ASN A 648 -11.83 11.86 9.48
CA ASN A 648 -12.02 13.30 9.34
C ASN A 648 -10.71 14.09 9.33
N ASP A 649 -9.68 13.62 10.05
CA ASP A 649 -8.37 14.30 10.07
C ASP A 649 -7.70 14.23 8.69
N TYR A 650 -7.86 13.13 7.97
CA TYR A 650 -7.30 12.98 6.61
C TYR A 650 -8.12 13.71 5.55
N ARG A 651 -9.44 13.77 5.69
CA ARG A 651 -10.23 14.67 4.83
C ARG A 651 -9.77 16.11 4.95
N ARG A 652 -9.57 16.58 6.19
CA ARG A 652 -9.07 17.93 6.46
C ARG A 652 -7.65 18.13 5.93
N LEU A 653 -6.80 17.13 6.09
CA LEU A 653 -5.44 17.13 5.52
C LEU A 653 -5.47 17.23 3.99
N GLY A 654 -6.41 16.58 3.32
CA GLY A 654 -6.67 16.71 1.88
C GLY A 654 -7.35 18.03 1.48
N GLY A 655 -7.56 18.97 2.42
CA GLY A 655 -8.20 20.26 2.16
C GLY A 655 -9.73 20.19 2.01
N LYS A 656 -10.34 19.08 2.42
CA LYS A 656 -11.79 18.85 2.37
C LYS A 656 -12.42 19.08 3.76
N PRO A 657 -13.70 19.47 3.86
CA PRO A 657 -14.39 19.47 5.15
C PRO A 657 -14.48 18.05 5.70
N GLY A 658 -14.28 17.88 7.00
CA GLY A 658 -14.66 16.66 7.69
C GLY A 658 -16.18 16.53 7.76
N ALA A 659 -16.68 15.30 7.97
CA ALA A 659 -18.08 15.08 8.29
C ALA A 659 -18.43 15.75 9.63
N TYR A 660 -19.43 16.60 9.64
CA TYR A 660 -19.93 17.29 10.84
C TYR A 660 -20.98 16.45 11.58
N SER A 661 -21.70 15.65 10.82
CA SER A 661 -22.68 14.70 11.31
C SER A 661 -22.53 13.36 10.61
N PHE A 662 -23.15 12.30 11.17
CA PHE A 662 -23.18 11.02 10.48
C PHE A 662 -23.99 11.04 9.18
N ASP A 663 -24.92 12.00 9.04
CA ASP A 663 -25.73 12.13 7.83
C ASP A 663 -24.92 12.57 6.59
N ASP A 664 -23.72 13.13 6.82
CA ASP A 664 -22.79 13.48 5.75
C ASP A 664 -22.22 12.23 5.03
N PHE A 665 -22.40 11.01 5.61
CA PHE A 665 -22.10 9.72 4.97
C PHE A 665 -23.30 9.16 4.18
N GLY A 666 -24.38 9.90 4.04
CA GLY A 666 -25.66 9.43 3.48
C GLY A 666 -26.59 8.86 4.54
N ILE A 667 -27.87 8.78 4.22
CA ILE A 667 -28.92 8.46 5.21
C ILE A 667 -28.74 7.07 5.81
N GLU A 668 -28.60 6.05 4.99
CA GLU A 668 -28.53 4.65 5.43
C GLU A 668 -27.21 4.36 6.18
N VAL A 669 -26.09 4.70 5.57
CA VAL A 669 -24.76 4.53 6.16
C VAL A 669 -24.60 5.37 7.42
N GLY A 670 -25.06 6.62 7.38
CA GLY A 670 -25.05 7.53 8.54
C GLY A 670 -25.83 6.99 9.71
N HIS A 671 -26.96 6.33 9.47
CA HIS A 671 -27.74 5.69 10.52
C HIS A 671 -27.00 4.52 11.18
N LYS A 672 -26.34 3.67 10.38
CA LYS A 672 -25.49 2.57 10.88
C LYS A 672 -24.32 3.14 11.70
N LEU A 673 -23.63 4.15 11.19
CA LEU A 673 -22.49 4.79 11.88
C LEU A 673 -22.90 5.42 13.22
N ARG A 674 -24.06 6.10 13.29
CA ARG A 674 -24.60 6.70 14.52
C ARG A 674 -24.90 5.65 15.59
N SER A 675 -25.26 4.44 15.20
CA SER A 675 -25.50 3.32 16.15
C SER A 675 -24.21 2.76 16.74
N LEU A 676 -23.05 3.04 16.14
CA LEU A 676 -21.76 2.46 16.47
C LEU A 676 -20.79 3.48 17.10
N TYR A 677 -20.62 4.63 16.49
CA TYR A 677 -19.71 5.67 16.97
C TYR A 677 -20.46 6.77 17.74
N SER A 678 -19.82 7.35 18.73
CA SER A 678 -20.38 8.45 19.52
C SER A 678 -20.17 9.82 18.86
N HIS A 679 -19.23 9.95 17.93
CA HIS A 679 -18.91 11.20 17.24
C HIS A 679 -18.37 10.92 15.83
N PRO A 680 -18.65 11.76 14.82
CA PRO A 680 -18.08 11.58 13.48
C PRO A 680 -16.55 11.60 13.44
N ASP A 681 -15.89 12.37 14.32
CA ASP A 681 -14.42 12.40 14.46
C ASP A 681 -13.84 11.12 15.12
N ASP A 682 -14.66 10.11 15.42
CA ASP A 682 -14.18 8.80 15.88
C ASP A 682 -14.11 7.76 14.77
N VAL A 683 -14.73 8.04 13.60
CA VAL A 683 -14.78 7.09 12.48
C VAL A 683 -13.37 6.70 12.06
N ASP A 684 -13.06 5.40 12.13
CA ASP A 684 -11.76 4.88 11.74
C ASP A 684 -11.47 5.20 10.26
N LEU A 685 -10.23 5.55 9.90
CA LEU A 685 -9.85 5.90 8.53
C LEU A 685 -10.25 4.83 7.52
N TYR A 686 -10.04 3.54 7.85
CA TYR A 686 -10.43 2.44 6.96
C TYR A 686 -11.94 2.43 6.70
N VAL A 687 -12.74 2.62 7.75
CA VAL A 687 -14.22 2.64 7.64
C VAL A 687 -14.67 3.82 6.78
N GLY A 688 -14.25 5.04 7.11
CA GLY A 688 -14.66 6.24 6.37
C GLY A 688 -14.22 6.22 4.91
N GLY A 689 -13.00 5.76 4.65
CA GLY A 689 -12.46 5.71 3.29
C GLY A 689 -13.09 4.65 2.37
N ILE A 690 -13.54 3.52 2.94
CA ILE A 690 -14.31 2.49 2.20
C ILE A 690 -15.73 2.99 1.86
N LEU A 691 -16.32 3.81 2.74
CA LEU A 691 -17.68 4.30 2.58
C LEU A 691 -17.79 5.56 1.70
N GLU A 692 -16.65 6.12 1.27
CA GLU A 692 -16.69 7.24 0.31
C GLU A 692 -17.08 6.77 -1.09
N PRO A 693 -17.93 7.51 -1.81
CA PRO A 693 -18.18 7.22 -3.21
C PRO A 693 -16.88 7.37 -4.03
N PRO A 694 -16.69 6.53 -5.06
CA PRO A 694 -15.48 6.55 -5.87
C PRO A 694 -15.35 7.89 -6.63
N VAL A 695 -14.10 8.31 -6.84
CA VAL A 695 -13.78 9.47 -7.70
C VAL A 695 -14.04 9.14 -9.16
N GLU A 696 -14.30 10.16 -9.98
CA GLU A 696 -14.52 9.99 -11.42
C GLU A 696 -13.34 9.25 -12.10
N GLY A 697 -13.64 8.15 -12.77
CA GLY A 697 -12.66 7.30 -13.44
C GLY A 697 -11.72 6.53 -12.52
N GLY A 698 -11.98 6.54 -11.20
CA GLY A 698 -11.26 5.76 -10.19
C GLY A 698 -12.16 4.77 -9.47
N VAL A 699 -11.58 3.88 -8.66
CA VAL A 699 -12.33 2.88 -7.88
C VAL A 699 -12.41 3.21 -6.40
N VAL A 700 -11.66 4.20 -5.91
CA VAL A 700 -11.62 4.61 -4.50
C VAL A 700 -12.19 6.02 -4.31
N GLY A 701 -12.65 6.34 -3.10
CA GLY A 701 -13.10 7.66 -2.72
C GLY A 701 -11.96 8.68 -2.61
N GLU A 702 -12.33 9.98 -2.46
CA GLU A 702 -11.37 11.11 -2.47
C GLU A 702 -10.25 10.98 -1.43
N THR A 703 -10.56 10.53 -0.21
CA THR A 703 -9.56 10.42 0.85
C THR A 703 -8.54 9.33 0.52
N PHE A 704 -8.99 8.18 0.04
CA PHE A 704 -8.06 7.11 -0.35
C PHE A 704 -7.30 7.45 -1.62
N ALA A 705 -7.91 8.10 -2.61
CA ALA A 705 -7.23 8.58 -3.81
C ALA A 705 -6.08 9.54 -3.46
N GLU A 706 -6.33 10.49 -2.54
CA GLU A 706 -5.31 11.42 -2.04
C GLU A 706 -4.13 10.70 -1.37
N LEU A 707 -4.42 9.78 -0.44
CA LEU A 707 -3.38 9.04 0.30
C LEU A 707 -2.57 8.11 -0.60
N ILE A 708 -3.24 7.46 -1.56
CA ILE A 708 -2.58 6.58 -2.54
C ILE A 708 -1.71 7.41 -3.48
N ALA A 709 -2.23 8.48 -4.06
CA ALA A 709 -1.48 9.32 -4.99
C ALA A 709 -0.25 9.98 -4.32
N ASP A 710 -0.37 10.42 -3.06
CA ASP A 710 0.77 10.94 -2.27
C ASP A 710 1.87 9.88 -2.11
N GLN A 711 1.52 8.67 -1.68
CA GLN A 711 2.52 7.61 -1.50
C GLN A 711 3.16 7.18 -2.81
N ILE A 712 2.37 7.05 -3.87
CA ILE A 712 2.87 6.70 -5.20
C ILE A 712 3.79 7.80 -5.75
N SER A 713 3.49 9.07 -5.50
CA SER A 713 4.39 10.19 -5.82
C SER A 713 5.74 10.03 -5.11
N LYS A 714 5.73 9.59 -3.84
CA LYS A 714 6.97 9.31 -3.10
C LYS A 714 7.75 8.13 -3.67
N PHE A 715 7.08 7.08 -4.15
CA PHE A 715 7.74 5.98 -4.84
C PHE A 715 8.39 6.45 -6.15
N LEU A 716 7.72 7.32 -6.91
CA LEU A 716 8.23 7.87 -8.16
C LEU A 716 9.46 8.75 -7.93
N HIS A 717 9.35 9.72 -6.99
CA HIS A 717 10.39 10.71 -6.76
C HIS A 717 11.52 10.25 -5.82
N GLY A 718 11.26 9.27 -4.96
CA GLY A 718 12.24 8.75 -4.02
C GLY A 718 13.03 7.53 -4.51
N ASP A 719 12.69 6.96 -5.68
CA ASP A 719 13.37 5.80 -6.24
C ASP A 719 14.41 6.19 -7.31
N ARG A 720 15.69 6.22 -6.92
CA ARG A 720 16.80 6.50 -7.84
C ARG A 720 16.85 5.52 -9.03
N TYR A 721 16.44 4.27 -8.83
CA TYR A 721 16.43 3.22 -9.85
C TYR A 721 15.10 3.12 -10.60
N PHE A 722 14.19 4.11 -10.50
CA PHE A 722 12.96 4.08 -11.28
C PHE A 722 13.29 3.93 -12.76
N TYR A 723 12.58 3.05 -13.45
CA TYR A 723 13.02 2.53 -14.76
C TYR A 723 13.24 3.61 -15.85
N SER A 724 12.50 4.70 -15.81
CA SER A 724 12.58 5.80 -16.77
C SER A 724 13.63 6.87 -16.44
N ASN A 725 14.25 6.82 -15.24
CA ASN A 725 15.31 7.76 -14.87
C ASN A 725 16.54 7.59 -15.77
N GLY A 726 17.10 8.72 -16.22
CA GLY A 726 18.24 8.78 -17.12
C GLY A 726 19.60 8.52 -16.46
N PRO A 727 20.70 8.59 -17.25
CA PRO A 727 22.05 8.23 -16.81
C PRO A 727 22.60 9.09 -15.68
N ASP A 728 22.18 10.35 -15.57
CA ASP A 728 22.64 11.26 -14.51
C ASP A 728 22.14 10.84 -13.11
N THR A 729 21.06 10.10 -13.06
CA THR A 729 20.38 9.67 -11.84
C THR A 729 20.53 8.18 -11.58
N ASN A 730 20.16 7.36 -12.57
CA ASN A 730 20.07 5.92 -12.43
C ASN A 730 21.31 5.22 -13.00
N PRO A 731 22.20 4.66 -12.14
CA PRO A 731 23.39 3.95 -12.62
C PRO A 731 23.05 2.68 -13.43
N GLY A 732 21.82 2.20 -13.31
CA GLY A 732 21.26 1.09 -14.08
C GLY A 732 20.28 1.53 -15.17
N HIS A 733 20.38 2.76 -15.68
CA HIS A 733 19.48 3.26 -16.72
C HIS A 733 19.44 2.36 -17.97
N PHE A 734 18.36 2.37 -18.68
CA PHE A 734 18.20 1.71 -19.97
C PHE A 734 18.69 2.64 -21.10
N THR A 735 19.16 2.09 -22.21
CA THR A 735 19.32 2.91 -23.43
C THR A 735 17.97 3.39 -23.92
N VAL A 736 17.94 4.44 -24.77
CA VAL A 736 16.69 4.96 -25.33
C VAL A 736 15.86 3.88 -26.04
N GLN A 737 16.53 2.97 -26.76
CA GLN A 737 15.86 1.87 -27.46
C GLN A 737 15.28 0.85 -26.48
N GLN A 738 16.08 0.43 -25.49
CA GLN A 738 15.60 -0.46 -24.42
C GLN A 738 14.42 0.15 -23.67
N LEU A 739 14.50 1.46 -23.37
CA LEU A 739 13.40 2.18 -22.69
C LEU A 739 12.12 2.18 -23.54
N LYS A 740 12.23 2.43 -24.85
CA LYS A 740 11.08 2.37 -25.79
C LYS A 740 10.42 1.00 -25.77
N GLU A 741 11.21 -0.07 -25.76
CA GLU A 741 10.68 -1.44 -25.71
C GLU A 741 9.95 -1.73 -24.39
N ILE A 742 10.50 -1.29 -23.25
CA ILE A 742 9.85 -1.42 -21.93
C ILE A 742 8.53 -0.64 -21.90
N GLN A 743 8.51 0.58 -22.44
CA GLN A 743 7.32 1.44 -22.46
C GLN A 743 6.20 0.95 -23.39
N ARG A 744 6.42 -0.10 -24.15
CA ARG A 744 5.39 -0.79 -24.96
C ARG A 744 4.76 -1.97 -24.22
N VAL A 745 5.38 -2.45 -23.14
CA VAL A 745 4.90 -3.62 -22.43
C VAL A 745 3.59 -3.29 -21.72
N THR A 746 2.62 -4.19 -21.85
CA THR A 746 1.33 -4.13 -21.16
C THR A 746 1.11 -5.40 -20.33
N MET A 747 0.16 -5.39 -19.40
CA MET A 747 -0.21 -6.61 -18.66
C MET A 747 -0.67 -7.71 -19.65
N ALA A 748 -1.44 -7.37 -20.67
CA ALA A 748 -1.84 -8.28 -21.73
C ALA A 748 -0.63 -8.92 -22.43
N SER A 749 0.39 -8.12 -22.74
CA SER A 749 1.61 -8.63 -23.38
C SER A 749 2.41 -9.58 -22.48
N LEU A 750 2.44 -9.34 -21.19
CA LEU A 750 3.06 -10.27 -20.22
C LEU A 750 2.30 -11.61 -20.13
N ILE A 751 0.98 -11.55 -20.06
CA ILE A 751 0.13 -12.76 -20.02
C ILE A 751 0.39 -13.58 -21.28
N CYS A 752 0.35 -12.97 -22.45
CA CYS A 752 0.62 -13.65 -23.73
C CYS A 752 2.02 -14.25 -23.84
N ALA A 753 3.05 -13.49 -23.41
CA ALA A 753 4.45 -13.95 -23.45
C ALA A 753 4.73 -15.15 -22.54
N ASN A 754 3.86 -15.39 -21.54
CA ASN A 754 4.03 -16.40 -20.50
C ASN A 754 2.85 -17.40 -20.42
N ALA A 755 1.99 -17.43 -21.42
CA ALA A 755 0.91 -18.41 -21.54
C ALA A 755 1.49 -19.84 -21.60
N GLY A 756 0.79 -20.78 -21.00
CA GLY A 756 1.13 -22.20 -21.12
C GLY A 756 0.87 -22.74 -22.54
N ASP A 757 -0.20 -22.23 -23.15
CA ASP A 757 -0.55 -22.48 -24.55
C ASP A 757 -0.98 -21.16 -25.23
N PRO A 758 -0.05 -20.50 -25.95
CA PRO A 758 -0.34 -19.21 -26.58
C PRO A 758 -1.48 -19.25 -27.61
N HIS A 759 -1.79 -20.41 -28.18
CA HIS A 759 -2.88 -20.56 -29.16
C HIS A 759 -4.26 -20.69 -28.51
N ARG A 760 -4.28 -20.98 -27.21
CA ARG A 760 -5.52 -21.01 -26.41
C ARG A 760 -5.79 -19.71 -25.67
N MET A 761 -4.72 -18.94 -25.38
CA MET A 761 -4.85 -17.74 -24.61
C MET A 761 -5.37 -16.59 -25.45
N HIS A 762 -6.47 -16.03 -24.98
CA HIS A 762 -7.00 -14.76 -25.46
C HIS A 762 -6.93 -13.74 -24.34
N VAL A 763 -6.63 -12.51 -24.68
CA VAL A 763 -6.45 -11.43 -23.72
C VAL A 763 -7.24 -10.19 -24.13
N LEU A 764 -7.61 -9.40 -23.14
CA LEU A 764 -8.10 -8.05 -23.36
C LEU A 764 -6.88 -7.13 -23.49
N PRO A 765 -6.78 -6.28 -24.54
CA PRO A 765 -5.68 -5.31 -24.66
C PRO A 765 -5.52 -4.43 -23.42
N ASP A 766 -6.61 -3.94 -22.86
CA ASP A 766 -6.66 -3.39 -21.49
C ASP A 766 -7.04 -4.52 -20.52
N ALA A 767 -6.02 -5.20 -20.02
CA ALA A 767 -6.20 -6.42 -19.22
C ALA A 767 -6.91 -6.21 -17.87
N PHE A 768 -6.99 -4.98 -17.39
CA PHE A 768 -7.64 -4.64 -16.12
C PHE A 768 -9.09 -4.15 -16.26
N ALA A 769 -9.54 -3.94 -17.50
CA ALA A 769 -10.92 -3.55 -17.79
C ALA A 769 -11.77 -4.76 -18.18
N LEU A 770 -13.08 -4.66 -17.97
CA LEU A 770 -14.04 -5.63 -18.50
C LEU A 770 -14.16 -5.53 -20.03
N PRO A 771 -14.63 -6.57 -20.72
CA PRO A 771 -14.89 -6.52 -22.14
C PRO A 771 -15.91 -5.43 -22.51
N HIS A 772 -15.60 -4.65 -23.55
CA HIS A 772 -16.51 -3.65 -24.15
C HIS A 772 -16.12 -3.45 -25.62
N ASP A 773 -16.84 -2.63 -26.38
CA ASP A 773 -16.63 -2.45 -27.82
C ASP A 773 -15.20 -2.03 -28.22
N GLY A 774 -14.54 -1.25 -27.38
CA GLY A 774 -13.13 -0.84 -27.57
C GLY A 774 -12.10 -1.77 -26.93
N ASN A 775 -12.52 -2.80 -26.17
CA ASN A 775 -11.63 -3.72 -25.45
C ASN A 775 -12.14 -5.16 -25.59
N ARG A 776 -11.99 -5.74 -26.77
CA ARG A 776 -12.43 -7.11 -27.08
C ARG A 776 -11.26 -8.08 -26.91
N LEU A 777 -11.60 -9.34 -26.64
CA LEU A 777 -10.63 -10.42 -26.61
C LEU A 777 -9.92 -10.55 -27.96
N VAL A 778 -8.61 -10.61 -27.91
CA VAL A 778 -7.76 -10.85 -29.06
C VAL A 778 -6.85 -12.06 -28.80
N ASP A 779 -6.47 -12.73 -29.87
CA ASP A 779 -5.46 -13.79 -29.82
C ASP A 779 -4.09 -13.23 -29.41
N CYS A 780 -3.31 -13.99 -28.66
CA CYS A 780 -1.97 -13.58 -28.25
C CYS A 780 -1.00 -13.34 -29.43
N THR A 781 -1.35 -13.76 -30.63
CA THR A 781 -0.58 -13.48 -31.85
C THR A 781 -0.99 -12.20 -32.56
N ALA A 782 -2.06 -11.56 -32.13
CA ALA A 782 -2.59 -10.33 -32.71
C ALA A 782 -1.57 -9.17 -32.64
N HIS A 783 -1.67 -8.24 -33.59
CA HIS A 783 -0.74 -7.11 -33.68
C HIS A 783 -0.97 -6.05 -32.58
N GLU A 784 -2.15 -6.03 -32.00
CA GLU A 784 -2.52 -5.18 -30.87
C GLU A 784 -1.74 -5.53 -29.59
N ILE A 785 -1.20 -6.75 -29.51
CA ILE A 785 -0.44 -7.18 -28.33
C ILE A 785 1.06 -6.97 -28.62
N PRO A 786 1.67 -5.96 -27.98
CA PRO A 786 3.07 -5.64 -28.24
C PRO A 786 3.99 -6.75 -27.71
N ARG A 787 5.08 -6.99 -28.42
CA ARG A 787 6.12 -7.96 -28.04
C ARG A 787 7.40 -7.21 -27.73
N LEU A 788 8.02 -7.53 -26.59
CA LEU A 788 9.30 -6.97 -26.18
C LEU A 788 10.44 -7.50 -27.09
N ASP A 789 11.10 -6.61 -27.84
CA ASP A 789 12.29 -6.95 -28.63
C ASP A 789 13.55 -6.85 -27.77
N LEU A 790 14.11 -8.01 -27.43
CA LEU A 790 15.33 -8.12 -26.62
C LEU A 790 16.62 -7.98 -27.47
N SER A 791 16.56 -7.78 -28.79
CA SER A 791 17.75 -7.59 -29.61
C SER A 791 18.59 -6.38 -29.18
N TRP A 792 17.95 -5.38 -28.56
CA TRP A 792 18.60 -4.18 -28.00
C TRP A 792 19.42 -4.45 -26.72
N TRP A 793 19.40 -5.69 -26.20
CA TRP A 793 20.26 -6.14 -25.07
C TRP A 793 21.42 -7.02 -25.54
N ARG A 794 21.68 -7.06 -26.85
CA ARG A 794 22.89 -7.69 -27.36
C ARG A 794 24.09 -6.80 -27.04
N ASP A 795 25.10 -7.38 -26.40
CA ASP A 795 26.36 -6.72 -26.01
C ASP A 795 27.39 -6.84 -27.11
#